data_600fd0521f43b1fcd36c9dd16d148a33
#
_entry.id   600fd0521f43b1fcd36c9dd16d148a33
#
_cell.length_a   1.000
_cell.length_b   1.000
_cell.length_c   1.000
_cell.angle_alpha   90.00
_cell.angle_beta   90.00
_cell.angle_gamma   90.00
#
_symmetry.space_group_name_H-M   'P 1'
#
loop_
_entity.id
_entity.type
_entity.pdbx_description
1 polymer ?
#
loop_
_entity_poly.entity_id
_entity_poly.type
_entity_poly.pdbx_seq_one_letter_code
_entity_poly.pdbx_strand_id
1 'polypeptide(L)'
;MIKTSQVLLCLAAVLAVMVPLHAQETLPAGQQFTQEQLDAVQRVVASKLPEHMGVGDLKVRSVAVENDTVKVDVSENFGDVPFTQAGVEQMRDEIRDALGTGFRDRPVLITIVGNDINKYFADYEPAYKRSHKAFISEMDANRHYKHGLDGNIVAMWPSHGWYFEPKLNRWEWQRARLMQTVEDMYTHSYVLPFLIPMLENAGAYVWNARERDTHNFGVVVDNDGGEAQQGYSEHNGKQKWEAGKEGGFAYLRPQYKDFENPFTEGSYRMVKAEKDKKKLSTASWDVDMPEAGEFAVYISYKSLPGSARDVTYTVNSLAGERHFRVDQTMAGGVWVYLGTFPLAKGLNKAVVEVSNLSEDKDAVITADAIKVGGGKGNIARRVALPTEENRRIAAEQENERYLGKEGVEYSYVGSGDHPWFHLGSRYYLQWAGFPDSVYSTSHGINDYNDDYRSRGEWVNYLAGGSDVLPDRGGLRVPVDLSFCLHTDAGETPNDSIVGTLLIYCTRAGGKQFGKYANGTPRELSRRFCNLLSTEIVKDIRAKWEPNWTRRGMWDKSYYEARVPEVPAVLMELLSHQNFADMKYGLDPMFRFDVSRAIYKGMLKFIAQRDHRSYVVQPLPVNTFAITKTDKGHYLLTWNPTHDELSDNADATSFIVCERVGLDGAFKEIATTRGPQYSVRINDNKIHSYRIIAMNDGGRSFPSETLSLGEVAGSMGDVLVVNGFTRVSAPDWFDGPDRAGFDDNKDHGVPYIQQINYLGSQYEFRRDIKWTDDDAPGFGSSRSDHETMNVAGNTFDFPAVHGEALMNAGYSFVSCSQQALESNYDVSDYRLMDLILGKQKEIKTGSGLMTTRFKIYTTGLQNVLRRFTDGGGSVLLSGAYVGSDLWDNAAGNNDVAGQAFVKDVLGFEHLHGRASLDGTVTSVDSPDIRLSSPGAWTFVSKLNDRQYAVESPDAVRASDDRGFTWMRYGENGLPAAIASDRGGYRTVVMGFPLEAVTTVQERTSLMSRIMDYLK
;
A
#
# COMPACT_ATOMS: atom_id res chain seq x y z
N MET A 1 -15.17 -14.30 37.64
CA MET A 1 -15.87 -13.22 38.34
C MET A 1 -15.45 -11.91 37.71
N ILE A 2 -16.23 -11.54 36.74
CA ILE A 2 -16.72 -10.18 36.42
C ILE A 2 -15.65 -9.11 36.20
N LYS A 3 -15.43 -8.70 34.95
CA LYS A 3 -15.31 -7.27 34.60
C LYS A 3 -15.87 -7.01 33.20
N THR A 4 -17.17 -6.92 33.15
CA THR A 4 -17.95 -6.17 32.18
C THR A 4 -17.76 -4.69 32.51
N SER A 5 -16.94 -3.97 31.79
CA SER A 5 -17.03 -2.51 31.77
C SER A 5 -15.98 -1.83 30.86
N GLN A 6 -15.97 -2.12 29.59
CA GLN A 6 -15.34 -1.23 28.63
C GLN A 6 -15.98 -1.23 27.23
N VAL A 7 -16.94 -2.09 26.96
CA VAL A 7 -17.75 -2.09 25.72
C VAL A 7 -18.99 -1.20 25.83
N LEU A 8 -19.15 -0.44 26.91
CA LEU A 8 -20.37 0.34 27.19
C LEU A 8 -20.21 1.85 26.92
N LEU A 9 -19.50 2.23 25.88
CA LEU A 9 -19.48 3.65 25.48
C LEU A 9 -19.91 3.89 24.02
N CYS A 10 -20.40 2.90 23.33
CA CYS A 10 -21.02 3.09 22.01
C CYS A 10 -22.51 2.69 21.94
N LEU A 11 -23.12 2.29 23.05
CA LEU A 11 -24.57 2.08 23.13
C LEU A 11 -25.20 2.96 24.22
N ALA A 12 -25.06 4.28 24.09
CA ALA A 12 -26.03 5.19 24.70
C ALA A 12 -27.29 5.06 23.84
N ALA A 13 -28.19 4.20 24.30
CA ALA A 13 -29.53 4.08 23.80
C ALA A 13 -30.13 5.46 23.68
N VAL A 14 -30.50 5.86 22.49
CA VAL A 14 -31.47 6.87 22.20
C VAL A 14 -32.81 6.33 22.72
N LEU A 15 -33.12 6.56 23.98
CA LEU A 15 -34.51 6.68 24.39
C LEU A 15 -35.00 7.99 23.77
N ALA A 16 -35.55 7.87 22.56
CA ALA A 16 -36.33 8.92 21.95
C ALA A 16 -37.52 9.19 22.88
N VAL A 17 -37.41 10.19 23.74
CA VAL A 17 -38.60 10.87 24.27
C VAL A 17 -39.21 11.53 23.03
N MET A 18 -40.30 10.97 22.56
CA MET A 18 -41.22 11.65 21.66
C MET A 18 -41.74 12.88 22.41
N VAL A 19 -41.12 14.00 22.17
CA VAL A 19 -41.70 15.31 22.43
C VAL A 19 -42.61 15.59 21.23
N PRO A 20 -43.92 15.69 21.41
CA PRO A 20 -44.78 16.10 20.30
C PRO A 20 -44.38 17.49 19.83
N LEU A 21 -44.27 17.65 18.50
CA LEU A 21 -44.12 18.96 17.86
C LEU A 21 -45.36 19.80 18.10
N HIS A 22 -45.48 20.40 19.28
CA HIS A 22 -46.47 21.45 19.61
C HIS A 22 -45.80 22.40 20.58
N ALA A 23 -44.95 23.25 20.06
CA ALA A 23 -44.66 24.54 20.63
C ALA A 23 -44.91 25.56 19.51
N GLN A 24 -46.09 26.07 19.43
CA GLN A 24 -46.38 27.36 18.82
C GLN A 24 -45.59 28.43 19.57
N GLU A 25 -44.33 28.66 19.24
CA GLU A 25 -43.68 29.92 19.54
C GLU A 25 -44.24 30.93 18.54
N THR A 26 -44.99 31.92 19.08
CA THR A 26 -45.46 33.11 18.35
C THR A 26 -44.25 33.85 17.80
N LEU A 27 -44.01 33.71 16.50
CA LEU A 27 -43.04 34.53 15.78
C LEU A 27 -43.46 35.99 15.83
N PRO A 28 -42.53 36.95 16.01
CA PRO A 28 -42.84 38.39 15.85
C PRO A 28 -43.39 38.58 14.45
N ALA A 29 -44.32 39.54 14.29
CA ALA A 29 -45.15 39.84 13.12
C ALA A 29 -44.42 39.56 11.75
N GLY A 30 -44.46 38.30 11.29
CA GLY A 30 -43.91 37.84 10.05
C GLY A 30 -44.81 36.75 9.46
N GLN A 31 -44.77 36.58 8.13
CA GLN A 31 -45.57 35.64 7.42
C GLN A 31 -45.54 34.24 8.04
N GLN A 32 -46.72 33.74 8.42
CA GLN A 32 -46.89 32.33 8.86
C GLN A 32 -46.81 31.42 7.62
N PHE A 33 -45.97 30.40 7.68
CA PHE A 33 -45.96 29.35 6.68
C PHE A 33 -47.10 28.36 6.93
N THR A 34 -47.75 27.89 5.89
CA THR A 34 -48.72 26.81 6.04
C THR A 34 -47.97 25.49 6.31
N GLN A 35 -48.71 24.54 6.95
CA GLN A 35 -48.10 23.20 7.19
C GLN A 35 -47.68 22.53 5.86
N GLU A 36 -48.45 22.73 4.79
CA GLU A 36 -48.12 22.23 3.46
C GLU A 36 -46.78 22.79 2.92
N GLN A 37 -46.51 24.08 3.16
CA GLN A 37 -45.26 24.71 2.79
C GLN A 37 -44.06 24.14 3.64
N LEU A 38 -44.24 23.98 4.93
CA LEU A 38 -43.24 23.39 5.81
C LEU A 38 -42.92 21.94 5.42
N ASP A 39 -43.95 21.15 5.12
CA ASP A 39 -43.80 19.78 4.65
C ASP A 39 -43.11 19.73 3.25
N ALA A 40 -43.38 20.70 2.40
CA ALA A 40 -42.69 20.80 1.10
C ALA A 40 -41.19 21.11 1.26
N VAL A 41 -40.81 22.05 2.14
CA VAL A 41 -39.42 22.36 2.47
C VAL A 41 -38.75 21.13 3.12
N GLN A 42 -39.44 20.41 4.02
CA GLN A 42 -38.94 19.16 4.59
C GLN A 42 -38.65 18.11 3.50
N ARG A 43 -39.51 17.95 2.49
CA ARG A 43 -39.28 17.04 1.36
C ARG A 43 -38.04 17.42 0.55
N VAL A 44 -37.84 18.72 0.29
CA VAL A 44 -36.63 19.22 -0.38
C VAL A 44 -35.37 18.86 0.41
N VAL A 45 -35.36 19.11 1.72
CA VAL A 45 -34.22 18.78 2.57
C VAL A 45 -33.98 17.29 2.61
N ALA A 46 -35.03 16.49 2.80
CA ALA A 46 -34.92 15.02 2.84
C ALA A 46 -34.40 14.41 1.52
N SER A 47 -34.79 14.99 0.38
CA SER A 47 -34.32 14.54 -0.94
C SER A 47 -32.81 14.73 -1.19
N LYS A 48 -32.11 15.47 -0.32
CA LYS A 48 -30.66 15.67 -0.43
C LYS A 48 -29.83 14.55 0.21
N LEU A 49 -30.49 13.56 0.83
CA LEU A 49 -29.81 12.37 1.34
C LEU A 49 -29.46 11.45 0.16
N PRO A 50 -28.16 11.20 -0.11
CA PRO A 50 -27.75 10.26 -1.15
C PRO A 50 -28.15 8.82 -0.83
N GLU A 51 -28.35 8.01 -1.87
CA GLU A 51 -28.58 6.58 -1.73
C GLU A 51 -27.40 5.88 -1.04
N HIS A 52 -27.68 4.84 -0.28
CA HIS A 52 -26.69 4.06 0.49
C HIS A 52 -25.79 4.93 1.39
N MET A 53 -26.41 5.91 2.06
CA MET A 53 -25.72 6.77 3.03
C MET A 53 -26.27 6.55 4.45
N GLY A 54 -25.38 6.24 5.39
CA GLY A 54 -25.72 5.87 6.76
C GLY A 54 -25.76 7.04 7.75
N VAL A 55 -26.41 8.17 7.42
CA VAL A 55 -26.46 9.36 8.31
C VAL A 55 -27.82 9.63 8.96
N GLY A 56 -28.83 8.84 8.66
CA GLY A 56 -30.19 9.02 9.13
C GLY A 56 -30.94 10.16 8.40
N ASP A 57 -32.22 10.35 8.78
CA ASP A 57 -33.12 11.29 8.10
C ASP A 57 -32.66 12.74 8.25
N LEU A 58 -32.60 13.48 7.15
CA LEU A 58 -32.34 14.91 7.15
C LEU A 58 -33.64 15.67 7.52
N LYS A 59 -33.56 16.56 8.50
CA LYS A 59 -34.75 17.26 9.06
C LYS A 59 -34.56 18.77 8.99
N VAL A 60 -35.67 19.46 8.74
CA VAL A 60 -35.79 20.90 8.94
C VAL A 60 -36.08 21.14 10.42
N ARG A 61 -35.27 21.99 11.08
CA ARG A 61 -35.44 22.41 12.47
C ARG A 61 -36.32 23.62 12.59
N SER A 62 -36.17 24.59 11.68
CA SER A 62 -37.01 25.78 11.63
C SER A 62 -37.00 26.43 10.24
N VAL A 63 -38.08 27.10 9.91
CA VAL A 63 -38.22 28.00 8.76
C VAL A 63 -38.73 29.34 9.28
N ALA A 64 -38.05 30.44 9.00
CA ALA A 64 -38.43 31.79 9.43
C ALA A 64 -38.14 32.81 8.35
N VAL A 65 -38.80 33.97 8.38
CA VAL A 65 -38.42 35.13 7.56
C VAL A 65 -37.79 36.18 8.48
N GLU A 66 -36.55 36.51 8.24
CA GLU A 66 -35.79 37.54 8.97
C GLU A 66 -35.25 38.55 7.96
N ASN A 67 -35.57 39.86 8.12
CA ASN A 67 -35.04 40.91 7.23
C ASN A 67 -35.21 40.58 5.70
N ASP A 68 -36.39 40.14 5.32
CA ASP A 68 -36.77 39.75 3.95
C ASP A 68 -36.06 38.49 3.41
N THR A 69 -35.29 37.81 4.23
CA THR A 69 -34.56 36.55 3.94
C THR A 69 -35.31 35.39 4.54
N VAL A 70 -35.54 34.33 3.73
CA VAL A 70 -36.03 33.04 4.26
C VAL A 70 -34.85 32.28 4.87
N LYS A 71 -34.91 32.05 6.18
CA LYS A 71 -33.89 31.24 6.88
C LYS A 71 -34.42 29.86 7.13
N VAL A 72 -33.68 28.85 6.65
CA VAL A 72 -33.98 27.41 6.84
C VAL A 72 -32.86 26.82 7.67
N ASP A 73 -33.16 26.39 8.89
CA ASP A 73 -32.20 25.71 9.73
C ASP A 73 -32.42 24.20 9.66
N VAL A 74 -31.39 23.46 9.32
CA VAL A 74 -31.44 22.00 9.13
C VAL A 74 -30.70 21.24 10.25
N SER A 75 -31.01 19.96 10.36
CA SER A 75 -30.41 19.07 11.35
C SER A 75 -28.89 18.92 11.19
N GLU A 76 -28.23 18.59 12.29
CA GLU A 76 -26.77 18.47 12.37
C GLU A 76 -26.20 17.48 11.35
N ASN A 77 -26.89 16.35 11.14
CA ASN A 77 -26.46 15.31 10.19
C ASN A 77 -26.51 15.75 8.71
N PHE A 78 -27.11 16.92 8.40
CA PHE A 78 -26.94 17.53 7.09
C PHE A 78 -25.45 17.90 6.83
N GLY A 79 -24.70 18.21 7.90
CA GLY A 79 -23.27 18.44 7.84
C GLY A 79 -22.45 17.23 7.38
N ASP A 80 -22.96 16.03 7.61
CA ASP A 80 -22.30 14.76 7.27
C ASP A 80 -22.55 14.33 5.80
N VAL A 81 -23.51 15.01 5.10
CA VAL A 81 -23.82 14.75 3.68
C VAL A 81 -22.83 15.49 2.77
N PRO A 82 -22.41 14.87 1.65
CA PRO A 82 -21.64 15.58 0.64
C PRO A 82 -22.53 16.57 -0.10
N PHE A 83 -22.24 17.85 0.04
CA PHE A 83 -22.92 18.89 -0.74
C PHE A 83 -21.89 19.78 -1.44
N THR A 84 -22.26 20.31 -2.61
CA THR A 84 -21.48 21.25 -3.40
C THR A 84 -22.14 22.63 -3.36
N GLN A 85 -21.38 23.65 -3.68
CA GLN A 85 -21.95 25.02 -3.78
C GLN A 85 -23.12 25.05 -4.79
N ALA A 86 -22.95 24.47 -5.97
CA ALA A 86 -24.01 24.39 -6.97
C ALA A 86 -25.25 23.63 -6.47
N GLY A 87 -25.05 22.52 -5.73
CA GLY A 87 -26.15 21.75 -5.14
C GLY A 87 -26.90 22.54 -4.04
N VAL A 88 -26.20 23.39 -3.29
CA VAL A 88 -26.83 24.28 -2.31
C VAL A 88 -27.60 25.41 -3.00
N GLU A 89 -27.10 25.98 -4.10
CA GLU A 89 -27.86 26.97 -4.88
C GLU A 89 -29.12 26.33 -5.47
N GLN A 90 -29.03 25.14 -6.04
CA GLN A 90 -30.21 24.41 -6.50
C GLN A 90 -31.21 24.16 -5.37
N MET A 91 -30.75 23.77 -4.19
CA MET A 91 -31.59 23.57 -3.03
C MET A 91 -32.30 24.86 -2.59
N ARG A 92 -31.67 26.03 -2.70
CA ARG A 92 -32.27 27.33 -2.45
C ARG A 92 -33.41 27.62 -3.42
N ASP A 93 -33.22 27.30 -4.71
CA ASP A 93 -34.27 27.44 -5.72
C ASP A 93 -35.44 26.50 -5.44
N GLU A 94 -35.19 25.24 -5.15
CA GLU A 94 -36.21 24.25 -4.78
C GLU A 94 -36.99 24.67 -3.52
N ILE A 95 -36.34 25.26 -2.52
CA ILE A 95 -36.98 25.80 -1.32
C ILE A 95 -37.89 27.00 -1.68
N ARG A 96 -37.43 27.92 -2.57
CA ARG A 96 -38.26 29.02 -3.04
C ARG A 96 -39.53 28.53 -3.75
N ASP A 97 -39.39 27.56 -4.63
CA ASP A 97 -40.51 26.94 -5.36
C ASP A 97 -41.47 26.20 -4.38
N ALA A 98 -40.96 25.49 -3.38
CA ALA A 98 -41.76 24.81 -2.36
C ALA A 98 -42.58 25.78 -1.50
N LEU A 99 -42.06 26.97 -1.26
CA LEU A 99 -42.77 28.02 -0.49
C LEU A 99 -43.77 28.80 -1.34
N GLY A 100 -43.66 28.76 -2.69
CA GLY A 100 -44.62 29.36 -3.64
C GLY A 100 -44.28 30.75 -4.08
N THR A 101 -45.18 31.36 -4.89
CA THR A 101 -44.94 32.58 -5.65
C THR A 101 -44.59 33.80 -4.79
N GLY A 102 -45.02 33.88 -3.52
CA GLY A 102 -44.69 34.98 -2.61
C GLY A 102 -43.24 34.99 -2.11
N PHE A 103 -42.44 33.93 -2.44
CA PHE A 103 -41.09 33.79 -1.94
C PHE A 103 -40.04 33.68 -3.07
N ARG A 104 -40.44 33.71 -4.34
CA ARG A 104 -39.53 33.50 -5.50
C ARG A 104 -38.36 34.45 -5.55
N ASP A 105 -38.54 35.68 -5.18
CA ASP A 105 -37.49 36.71 -5.25
C ASP A 105 -36.74 36.92 -3.93
N ARG A 106 -37.10 36.15 -2.91
CA ARG A 106 -36.46 36.31 -1.59
C ARG A 106 -35.16 35.52 -1.50
N PRO A 107 -34.11 36.08 -0.90
CA PRO A 107 -32.93 35.33 -0.56
C PRO A 107 -33.25 34.16 0.40
N VAL A 108 -32.60 33.01 0.18
CA VAL A 108 -32.69 31.86 1.09
C VAL A 108 -31.36 31.63 1.77
N LEU A 109 -31.35 31.73 3.10
CA LEU A 109 -30.19 31.37 3.93
C LEU A 109 -30.42 29.98 4.52
N ILE A 110 -29.55 29.05 4.21
CA ILE A 110 -29.55 27.71 4.80
C ILE A 110 -28.53 27.68 5.91
N THR A 111 -28.91 27.21 7.10
CA THR A 111 -28.02 27.04 8.25
C THR A 111 -28.08 25.60 8.76
N ILE A 112 -26.94 25.09 9.20
CA ILE A 112 -26.81 23.78 9.86
C ILE A 112 -26.64 24.07 11.37
N VAL A 113 -27.69 23.82 12.15
CA VAL A 113 -27.71 24.16 13.61
C VAL A 113 -27.27 25.61 13.84
N GLY A 114 -27.87 26.56 13.06
CA GLY A 114 -27.59 27.99 13.14
C GLY A 114 -26.32 28.48 12.45
N ASN A 115 -25.45 27.59 11.94
CA ASN A 115 -24.24 27.96 11.22
C ASN A 115 -24.50 28.09 9.72
N ASP A 116 -24.12 29.22 9.11
CA ASP A 116 -24.29 29.45 7.68
C ASP A 116 -23.56 28.39 6.85
N ILE A 117 -24.29 27.72 5.93
CA ILE A 117 -23.74 26.69 5.04
C ILE A 117 -22.68 27.26 4.09
N ASN A 118 -22.72 28.55 3.76
CA ASN A 118 -21.75 29.18 2.86
C ASN A 118 -20.32 29.14 3.38
N LYS A 119 -20.13 29.07 4.69
CA LYS A 119 -18.78 28.97 5.28
C LYS A 119 -17.99 27.75 4.79
N TYR A 120 -18.68 26.67 4.36
CA TYR A 120 -18.03 25.48 3.85
C TYR A 120 -17.49 25.66 2.42
N PHE A 121 -17.89 26.74 1.73
CA PHE A 121 -17.45 27.08 0.37
C PHE A 121 -16.61 28.37 0.32
N ALA A 122 -16.43 29.04 1.44
CA ALA A 122 -15.65 30.27 1.48
C ALA A 122 -14.27 30.03 0.85
N ASP A 123 -13.94 30.87 -0.13
CA ASP A 123 -12.59 30.89 -0.68
C ASP A 123 -11.62 31.31 0.43
N TYR A 124 -10.50 30.65 0.44
CA TYR A 124 -9.48 30.91 1.42
C TYR A 124 -8.16 31.21 0.70
N GLU A 125 -7.62 32.38 0.95
CA GLU A 125 -6.24 32.68 0.60
C GLU A 125 -5.38 32.47 1.86
N PRO A 126 -4.31 31.65 1.77
CA PRO A 126 -3.37 31.51 2.87
C PRO A 126 -2.82 32.88 3.29
N ALA A 127 -2.83 33.14 4.59
CA ALA A 127 -2.22 34.35 5.13
C ALA A 127 -0.69 34.40 4.96
N TYR A 128 -0.10 33.28 4.54
CA TYR A 128 1.32 33.13 4.27
C TYR A 128 1.57 32.68 2.84
N LYS A 129 2.63 33.23 2.23
CA LYS A 129 3.11 32.74 0.94
C LYS A 129 3.98 31.50 1.20
N ARG A 130 3.50 30.36 0.82
CA ARG A 130 4.25 29.13 0.91
C ARG A 130 5.54 29.23 0.11
N SER A 131 6.68 28.94 0.75
CA SER A 131 7.93 28.72 0.06
C SER A 131 7.91 27.32 -0.57
N HIS A 132 7.56 27.22 -1.84
CA HIS A 132 7.38 25.93 -2.55
C HIS A 132 8.69 25.23 -2.96
N LYS A 133 9.75 25.40 -2.20
CA LYS A 133 10.93 24.58 -2.43
C LYS A 133 10.72 23.22 -1.75
N ALA A 134 10.84 22.17 -2.54
CA ALA A 134 10.81 20.82 -2.02
C ALA A 134 11.88 20.64 -0.93
N PHE A 135 11.52 20.01 0.18
CA PHE A 135 12.42 19.68 1.27
C PHE A 135 13.59 18.80 0.79
N ILE A 136 13.26 17.77 0.00
CA ILE A 136 14.20 16.92 -0.72
C ILE A 136 13.80 16.93 -2.21
N SER A 137 14.79 17.02 -3.09
CA SER A 137 14.57 16.90 -4.53
C SER A 137 15.62 16.00 -5.15
N GLU A 138 15.19 15.04 -5.96
CA GLU A 138 16.08 14.27 -6.82
C GLU A 138 16.59 15.19 -7.96
N MET A 139 17.90 15.18 -8.20
CA MET A 139 18.54 16.09 -9.15
C MET A 139 18.72 15.49 -10.53
N ASP A 140 18.83 14.16 -10.63
CA ASP A 140 19.13 13.43 -11.88
C ASP A 140 17.91 13.30 -12.77
N ALA A 141 16.76 13.09 -12.18
CA ALA A 141 15.50 13.09 -12.90
C ALA A 141 15.07 14.55 -13.10
N ASN A 142 15.33 15.14 -14.26
CA ASN A 142 14.82 16.47 -14.61
C ASN A 142 13.30 16.41 -14.84
N ARG A 143 12.56 15.91 -13.84
CA ARG A 143 11.13 15.65 -13.85
C ARG A 143 10.43 16.53 -12.84
N HIS A 144 9.46 17.27 -13.29
CA HIS A 144 8.61 18.12 -12.46
C HIS A 144 7.16 17.83 -12.79
N TYR A 145 6.42 17.35 -11.81
CA TYR A 145 4.99 17.05 -11.94
C TYR A 145 4.15 18.27 -11.53
N LYS A 146 4.17 19.31 -12.37
CA LYS A 146 3.51 20.61 -12.09
C LYS A 146 2.03 20.49 -11.75
N HIS A 147 1.36 19.49 -12.29
CA HIS A 147 -0.05 19.20 -12.06
C HIS A 147 -0.24 18.00 -11.13
N GLY A 148 0.83 17.45 -10.59
CA GLY A 148 0.88 16.44 -9.54
C GLY A 148 1.00 17.05 -8.14
N LEU A 149 1.92 16.52 -7.34
CA LEU A 149 2.15 16.89 -5.95
C LEU A 149 3.56 17.43 -5.68
N ASP A 150 4.28 17.89 -6.72
CA ASP A 150 5.64 18.43 -6.56
C ASP A 150 5.71 19.49 -5.45
N GLY A 151 6.66 19.29 -4.53
CA GLY A 151 6.90 20.18 -3.41
C GLY A 151 5.86 20.10 -2.28
N ASN A 152 4.87 19.23 -2.37
CA ASN A 152 3.91 19.00 -1.29
C ASN A 152 4.45 18.00 -0.28
N ILE A 153 4.09 18.19 0.98
CA ILE A 153 4.52 17.36 2.11
C ILE A 153 3.28 16.81 2.83
N VAL A 154 3.19 15.49 2.87
CA VAL A 154 2.09 14.75 3.50
C VAL A 154 2.61 14.06 4.76
N ALA A 155 1.95 14.26 5.91
CA ALA A 155 2.19 13.48 7.11
C ALA A 155 1.08 12.42 7.23
N MET A 156 1.46 11.15 7.37
CA MET A 156 0.48 10.08 7.45
C MET A 156 0.93 8.91 8.32
N TRP A 157 -0.01 8.05 8.66
CA TRP A 157 0.26 6.78 9.36
C TRP A 157 -0.84 5.76 9.11
N PRO A 158 -0.47 4.47 9.06
CA PRO A 158 -1.40 3.35 9.08
C PRO A 158 -1.73 3.00 10.54
N SER A 159 -2.96 3.25 10.97
CA SER A 159 -3.60 2.75 12.20
C SER A 159 -2.69 2.71 13.45
N HIS A 160 -2.75 1.59 14.17
CA HIS A 160 -2.06 1.29 15.42
C HIS A 160 -0.79 0.46 15.17
N GLY A 161 -0.32 -0.28 16.19
CA GLY A 161 0.82 -1.19 16.06
C GLY A 161 1.04 -2.01 17.32
N TRP A 162 2.03 -2.88 17.28
CA TRP A 162 2.51 -3.65 18.42
C TRP A 162 2.87 -2.71 19.56
N TYR A 163 2.28 -2.90 20.75
CA TYR A 163 2.45 -1.98 21.88
C TYR A 163 2.62 -2.73 23.21
N PHE A 164 3.14 -2.04 24.20
CA PHE A 164 3.24 -2.55 25.56
C PHE A 164 1.96 -2.24 26.34
N GLU A 165 1.26 -3.30 26.85
CA GLU A 165 0.11 -3.14 27.74
C GLU A 165 0.56 -3.15 29.20
N PRO A 166 0.58 -2.00 29.89
CA PRO A 166 1.11 -1.92 31.26
C PRO A 166 0.34 -2.78 32.28
N LYS A 167 -0.97 -2.98 32.10
CA LYS A 167 -1.77 -3.78 33.03
C LYS A 167 -1.42 -5.25 32.99
N LEU A 168 -0.98 -5.75 31.80
CA LEU A 168 -0.61 -7.14 31.59
C LEU A 168 0.91 -7.36 31.66
N ASN A 169 1.69 -6.27 31.73
CA ASN A 169 3.15 -6.26 31.68
C ASN A 169 3.69 -7.08 30.50
N ARG A 170 3.07 -6.94 29.31
CA ARG A 170 3.45 -7.64 28.10
C ARG A 170 3.24 -6.76 26.85
N TRP A 171 3.89 -7.15 25.76
CA TRP A 171 3.63 -6.62 24.43
C TRP A 171 2.50 -7.38 23.77
N GLU A 172 1.65 -6.66 23.02
CA GLU A 172 0.52 -7.25 22.29
C GLU A 172 0.06 -6.33 21.15
N TRP A 173 -0.81 -6.84 20.26
CA TRP A 173 -1.52 -5.99 19.31
C TRP A 173 -2.60 -5.17 20.01
N GLN A 174 -2.90 -4.01 19.48
CA GLN A 174 -3.99 -3.19 20.01
C GLN A 174 -5.38 -3.74 19.65
N ARG A 175 -5.44 -4.61 18.65
CA ARG A 175 -6.68 -5.21 18.15
C ARG A 175 -6.58 -6.72 18.08
N ALA A 176 -7.77 -7.36 17.98
CA ALA A 176 -7.87 -8.82 17.87
C ALA A 176 -7.42 -9.33 16.49
N ARG A 177 -6.84 -10.53 16.46
CA ARG A 177 -6.46 -11.26 15.24
C ARG A 177 -7.69 -11.88 14.60
N LEU A 178 -8.23 -11.24 13.57
CA LEU A 178 -9.45 -11.65 12.88
C LEU A 178 -9.22 -11.77 11.38
N MET A 179 -9.85 -12.79 10.75
CA MET A 179 -9.85 -12.95 9.30
C MET A 179 -8.45 -12.85 8.69
N GLN A 180 -7.50 -13.63 9.30
CA GLN A 180 -6.08 -13.80 8.90
C GLN A 180 -5.18 -12.58 9.12
N THR A 181 -5.69 -11.50 9.72
CA THR A 181 -4.95 -10.25 9.91
C THR A 181 -5.26 -9.60 11.27
N VAL A 182 -4.73 -8.43 11.50
CA VAL A 182 -5.06 -7.52 12.60
C VAL A 182 -5.09 -6.10 12.05
N GLU A 183 -5.97 -5.22 12.56
CA GLU A 183 -6.07 -3.84 12.07
C GLU A 183 -4.71 -3.13 12.09
N ASP A 184 -3.92 -3.36 13.14
CA ASP A 184 -2.57 -2.81 13.34
C ASP A 184 -1.61 -3.03 12.17
N MET A 185 -1.83 -4.11 11.40
CA MET A 185 -1.05 -4.48 10.22
C MET A 185 -1.83 -4.37 8.91
N TYR A 186 -3.15 -4.55 9.00
CA TYR A 186 -4.00 -4.55 7.82
C TYR A 186 -3.92 -3.24 7.04
N THR A 187 -3.93 -2.10 7.72
CA THR A 187 -3.82 -0.77 7.10
C THR A 187 -2.47 -0.52 6.42
N HIS A 188 -1.39 -1.16 6.87
CA HIS A 188 -0.09 -1.13 6.18
C HIS A 188 -0.18 -1.67 4.76
N SER A 189 -1.03 -2.67 4.53
CA SER A 189 -1.17 -3.31 3.21
C SER A 189 -1.82 -2.41 2.13
N TYR A 190 -2.36 -1.27 2.51
CA TYR A 190 -2.78 -0.17 1.62
C TYR A 190 -1.68 0.89 1.50
N VAL A 191 -1.11 1.27 2.64
CA VAL A 191 -0.25 2.45 2.76
C VAL A 191 1.12 2.20 2.14
N LEU A 192 1.81 1.13 2.55
CA LEU A 192 3.19 0.88 2.15
C LEU A 192 3.33 0.43 0.68
N PRO A 193 2.57 -0.57 0.17
CA PRO A 193 2.75 -1.01 -1.20
C PRO A 193 2.09 -0.11 -2.24
N PHE A 194 1.10 0.72 -1.86
CA PHE A 194 0.29 1.45 -2.84
C PHE A 194 0.22 2.95 -2.59
N LEU A 195 -0.32 3.41 -1.45
CA LEU A 195 -0.64 4.83 -1.25
C LEU A 195 0.61 5.72 -1.21
N ILE A 196 1.61 5.36 -0.40
CA ILE A 196 2.88 6.12 -0.33
C ILE A 196 3.56 6.17 -1.71
N PRO A 197 3.77 5.04 -2.43
CA PRO A 197 4.32 5.08 -3.78
C PRO A 197 3.51 5.93 -4.76
N MET A 198 2.17 5.94 -4.69
CA MET A 198 1.35 6.81 -5.55
C MET A 198 1.58 8.29 -5.27
N LEU A 199 1.66 8.68 -4.00
CA LEU A 199 1.92 10.07 -3.61
C LEU A 199 3.33 10.52 -4.04
N GLU A 200 4.34 9.68 -3.82
CA GLU A 200 5.74 9.95 -4.19
C GLU A 200 5.93 9.92 -5.72
N ASN A 201 5.25 9.04 -6.44
CA ASN A 201 5.23 9.02 -7.91
C ASN A 201 4.59 10.29 -8.51
N ALA A 202 3.74 10.98 -7.76
CA ALA A 202 3.18 12.29 -8.14
C ALA A 202 4.04 13.48 -7.65
N GLY A 203 5.16 13.25 -6.97
CA GLY A 203 6.12 14.26 -6.52
C GLY A 203 5.99 14.73 -5.07
N ALA A 204 5.09 14.14 -4.27
CA ALA A 204 5.00 14.46 -2.84
C ALA A 204 6.18 13.91 -2.06
N TYR A 205 6.55 14.58 -0.96
CA TYR A 205 7.36 13.99 0.09
C TYR A 205 6.44 13.47 1.21
N VAL A 206 6.56 12.18 1.54
CA VAL A 206 5.67 11.55 2.52
C VAL A 206 6.43 11.23 3.81
N TRP A 207 6.01 11.86 4.91
CA TRP A 207 6.40 11.48 6.27
C TRP A 207 5.46 10.42 6.80
N ASN A 208 6.02 9.32 7.31
CA ASN A 208 5.27 8.24 7.95
C ASN A 208 5.67 8.14 9.42
N ALA A 209 4.70 8.11 10.33
CA ALA A 209 4.93 8.00 11.78
C ALA A 209 5.33 6.57 12.23
N ARG A 210 5.43 5.64 11.31
CA ARG A 210 5.89 4.25 11.54
C ARG A 210 6.95 3.90 10.50
N GLU A 211 7.76 2.86 10.76
CA GLU A 211 8.75 2.39 9.79
C GLU A 211 8.08 1.97 8.47
N ARG A 212 8.70 2.32 7.35
CA ARG A 212 8.20 1.97 6.00
C ARG A 212 8.90 0.76 5.38
N ASP A 213 10.12 0.45 5.83
CA ASP A 213 10.85 -0.73 5.37
C ASP A 213 10.37 -1.97 6.10
N THR A 214 10.03 -3.02 5.35
CA THR A 214 9.41 -4.24 5.87
C THR A 214 10.40 -5.37 6.13
N HIS A 215 11.71 -5.14 5.98
CA HIS A 215 12.72 -6.14 6.28
C HIS A 215 12.95 -6.30 7.79
N ASN A 216 13.16 -7.55 8.22
CA ASN A 216 13.46 -7.92 9.61
C ASN A 216 14.89 -7.56 10.04
N PHE A 217 15.69 -7.07 9.14
CA PHE A 217 17.05 -6.61 9.40
C PHE A 217 17.24 -5.18 8.87
N GLY A 218 18.20 -4.50 9.46
CA GLY A 218 18.59 -3.16 9.06
C GLY A 218 20.00 -2.89 9.54
N VAL A 219 20.67 -1.94 8.91
CA VAL A 219 22.05 -1.56 9.20
C VAL A 219 22.07 -0.07 9.52
N VAL A 220 22.75 0.28 10.59
CA VAL A 220 23.09 1.67 10.94
C VAL A 220 24.59 1.84 10.84
N VAL A 221 25.05 2.91 10.19
CA VAL A 221 26.45 3.29 10.10
C VAL A 221 26.59 4.73 10.62
N ASP A 222 27.47 4.92 11.58
CA ASP A 222 27.63 6.15 12.34
C ASP A 222 29.09 6.53 12.53
N ASN A 223 29.36 7.79 12.81
CA ASN A 223 30.70 8.28 13.09
C ASN A 223 31.20 7.93 14.50
N ASP A 224 30.32 7.60 15.45
CA ASP A 224 30.63 7.35 16.86
C ASP A 224 30.88 5.86 17.20
N GLY A 225 30.45 4.92 16.37
CA GLY A 225 30.59 3.49 16.62
C GLY A 225 29.48 2.94 17.55
N GLY A 226 29.82 2.12 18.55
CA GLY A 226 28.87 1.41 19.42
C GLY A 226 28.30 0.15 18.74
N GLU A 227 26.97 -0.03 18.72
CA GLU A 227 26.27 -1.11 18.00
C GLU A 227 26.17 -0.85 16.47
N ALA A 228 26.50 0.38 16.02
CA ALA A 228 26.52 0.72 14.61
C ALA A 228 27.68 0.00 13.88
N GLN A 229 27.45 -0.35 12.60
CA GLN A 229 28.52 -0.87 11.76
C GLN A 229 29.61 0.19 11.55
N GLN A 230 30.84 -0.26 11.43
CA GLN A 230 31.93 0.59 10.98
C GLN A 230 31.86 0.77 9.47
N GLY A 231 31.99 1.99 8.98
CA GLY A 231 31.89 2.29 7.55
C GLY A 231 31.93 3.78 7.25
N TYR A 232 31.97 4.61 8.27
CA TYR A 232 32.07 6.06 8.11
C TYR A 232 33.49 6.49 7.74
N SER A 233 33.63 7.42 6.79
CA SER A 233 34.91 8.00 6.40
C SER A 233 34.77 9.44 5.87
N GLU A 234 35.83 10.22 6.01
CA GLU A 234 35.91 11.63 5.57
C GLU A 234 37.02 11.86 4.57
N HIS A 235 36.72 12.63 3.54
CA HIS A 235 37.73 13.24 2.66
C HIS A 235 37.75 14.77 2.86
N ASN A 236 38.91 15.32 3.12
CA ASN A 236 39.09 16.76 3.33
C ASN A 236 39.64 17.42 2.06
N GLY A 237 38.81 18.28 1.45
CA GLY A 237 39.27 19.19 0.40
C GLY A 237 39.84 20.49 0.92
N LYS A 238 39.30 21.64 0.43
CA LYS A 238 39.74 22.96 0.91
C LYS A 238 39.26 23.25 2.34
N GLN A 239 38.02 22.91 2.65
CA GLN A 239 37.45 22.99 3.99
C GLN A 239 37.69 21.66 4.69
N LYS A 240 37.74 21.66 6.03
CA LYS A 240 37.95 20.41 6.79
C LYS A 240 36.73 20.08 7.63
N TRP A 241 36.42 18.79 7.72
CA TRP A 241 35.46 18.30 8.67
C TRP A 241 35.91 18.50 10.10
N GLU A 242 35.03 18.98 10.95
CA GLU A 242 35.24 19.26 12.37
C GLU A 242 34.14 18.59 13.20
N ALA A 243 34.41 18.27 14.45
CA ALA A 243 33.40 17.78 15.38
C ALA A 243 32.40 18.88 15.73
N GLY A 244 31.10 18.54 15.76
CA GLY A 244 30.07 19.42 16.27
C GLY A 244 30.19 19.63 17.79
N LYS A 245 29.49 20.65 18.31
CA LYS A 245 29.55 21.02 19.73
C LYS A 245 28.42 20.45 20.57
N GLU A 246 27.31 20.06 19.95
CA GLU A 246 26.11 19.53 20.57
C GLU A 246 25.97 18.05 20.30
N GLY A 247 25.05 17.33 20.98
CA GLY A 247 24.80 15.91 20.73
C GLY A 247 24.27 15.63 19.34
N GLY A 248 24.71 14.53 18.74
CA GLY A 248 24.26 13.90 17.53
C GLY A 248 23.70 12.49 17.81
N PHE A 249 23.59 11.68 16.78
CA PHE A 249 23.19 10.28 16.89
C PHE A 249 24.35 9.43 17.43
N ALA A 250 24.01 8.39 18.22
CA ALA A 250 24.88 7.25 18.47
C ALA A 250 24.06 6.00 18.78
N TYR A 251 24.41 4.87 18.19
CA TYR A 251 23.79 3.58 18.48
C TYR A 251 24.60 2.85 19.55
N LEU A 252 24.41 3.24 20.83
CA LEU A 252 25.28 2.80 21.94
C LEU A 252 24.86 1.49 22.59
N ARG A 253 23.63 1.00 22.35
CA ARG A 253 23.08 -0.17 23.03
C ARG A 253 22.04 -0.89 22.17
N PRO A 254 21.87 -2.22 22.31
CA PRO A 254 20.94 -3.00 21.51
C PRO A 254 19.46 -2.72 21.85
N GLN A 255 19.17 -2.16 23.05
CA GLN A 255 17.81 -1.79 23.49
C GLN A 255 17.80 -0.44 24.18
N TYR A 256 16.79 0.35 23.89
CA TYR A 256 16.52 1.66 24.50
C TYR A 256 15.34 1.58 25.45
N LYS A 257 15.48 2.22 26.61
CA LYS A 257 14.42 2.35 27.62
C LYS A 257 13.69 3.69 27.44
N ASP A 258 12.66 3.92 28.30
CA ASP A 258 11.96 5.19 28.30
C ASP A 258 12.91 6.39 28.39
N PHE A 259 12.60 7.41 27.63
CA PHE A 259 13.31 8.72 27.60
C PHE A 259 14.75 8.66 27.09
N GLU A 260 15.25 7.50 26.70
CA GLU A 260 16.55 7.40 26.03
C GLU A 260 16.36 7.74 24.55
N ASN A 261 17.14 8.71 24.05
CA ASN A 261 17.06 9.19 22.67
C ASN A 261 18.45 9.09 22.02
N PRO A 262 18.64 8.20 21.03
CA PRO A 262 19.93 7.99 20.39
C PRO A 262 20.49 9.25 19.71
N PHE A 263 19.65 10.22 19.32
CA PHE A 263 20.05 11.47 18.65
C PHE A 263 20.60 12.54 19.59
N THR A 264 20.72 12.25 20.89
CA THR A 264 21.30 13.14 21.90
C THR A 264 22.54 12.56 22.57
N GLU A 265 22.93 11.34 22.23
CA GLU A 265 23.94 10.55 22.92
C GLU A 265 25.30 10.53 22.20
N GLY A 266 25.32 10.87 20.91
CA GLY A 266 26.50 10.88 20.05
C GLY A 266 27.01 12.25 19.68
N SER A 267 27.78 12.28 18.62
CA SER A 267 28.34 13.48 18.00
C SER A 267 27.96 13.56 16.53
N TYR A 268 28.04 14.73 15.94
CA TYR A 268 27.90 14.93 14.50
C TYR A 268 29.15 15.64 13.94
N ARG A 269 29.34 15.57 12.63
CA ARG A 269 30.43 16.22 11.92
C ARG A 269 29.91 17.44 11.18
N MET A 270 30.77 18.47 11.01
CA MET A 270 30.38 19.70 10.31
C MET A 270 31.51 20.21 9.42
N VAL A 271 31.15 20.84 8.31
CA VAL A 271 32.10 21.44 7.37
C VAL A 271 31.49 22.70 6.74
N LYS A 272 32.33 23.70 6.44
CA LYS A 272 31.89 24.89 5.70
C LYS A 272 31.67 24.59 4.23
N ALA A 273 30.67 25.27 3.63
CA ALA A 273 30.36 25.18 2.24
C ALA A 273 31.54 25.55 1.31
N GLU A 274 31.59 24.94 0.13
CA GLU A 274 32.56 25.21 -0.93
C GLU A 274 31.81 25.19 -2.29
N LYS A 275 32.08 26.17 -3.16
CA LYS A 275 31.50 26.28 -4.51
C LYS A 275 32.34 25.59 -5.59
N ASP A 276 33.65 25.50 -5.36
CA ASP A 276 34.59 24.91 -6.32
C ASP A 276 34.52 23.38 -6.27
N LYS A 277 33.85 22.78 -7.24
CA LYS A 277 33.68 21.32 -7.39
C LYS A 277 34.98 20.51 -7.32
N LYS A 278 36.15 21.16 -7.53
CA LYS A 278 37.45 20.49 -7.47
C LYS A 278 38.06 20.49 -6.07
N LYS A 279 37.42 21.14 -5.10
CA LYS A 279 37.96 21.37 -3.73
C LYS A 279 36.98 20.91 -2.65
N LEU A 280 36.05 20.01 -3.01
CA LEU A 280 35.03 19.56 -2.10
C LEU A 280 35.61 18.65 -1.02
N SER A 281 34.98 18.72 0.14
CA SER A 281 35.12 17.76 1.22
C SER A 281 33.87 16.86 1.21
N THR A 282 34.04 15.55 1.41
CA THR A 282 32.96 14.60 1.47
C THR A 282 33.00 13.75 2.73
N ALA A 283 31.84 13.28 3.16
CA ALA A 283 31.70 12.20 4.13
C ALA A 283 30.91 11.09 3.50
N SER A 284 31.30 9.85 3.73
CA SER A 284 30.67 8.68 3.10
C SER A 284 30.48 7.53 4.09
N TRP A 285 29.49 6.68 3.80
CA TRP A 285 29.12 5.52 4.61
C TRP A 285 29.11 4.26 3.75
N ASP A 286 29.98 3.31 4.08
CA ASP A 286 30.00 1.96 3.55
C ASP A 286 29.00 1.09 4.33
N VAL A 287 28.27 0.19 3.67
CA VAL A 287 27.25 -0.66 4.30
C VAL A 287 27.47 -2.12 3.93
N ASP A 288 27.55 -3.01 4.91
CA ASP A 288 27.59 -4.46 4.71
C ASP A 288 26.20 -5.07 4.94
N MET A 289 25.54 -5.43 3.83
CA MET A 289 24.17 -5.94 3.85
C MET A 289 24.13 -7.46 4.00
N PRO A 290 23.29 -8.01 4.88
CA PRO A 290 23.18 -9.47 5.09
C PRO A 290 22.57 -10.19 3.86
N GLU A 291 21.73 -9.53 3.10
CA GLU A 291 21.06 -10.04 1.90
C GLU A 291 21.01 -8.96 0.81
N ALA A 292 20.79 -9.37 -0.43
CA ALA A 292 20.49 -8.45 -1.53
C ALA A 292 19.00 -8.10 -1.53
N GLY A 293 18.65 -6.87 -1.90
CA GLY A 293 17.26 -6.42 -1.95
C GLY A 293 17.11 -4.92 -2.19
N GLU A 294 15.87 -4.44 -2.14
CA GLU A 294 15.54 -3.01 -2.21
C GLU A 294 15.26 -2.49 -0.80
N PHE A 295 16.09 -1.58 -0.29
CA PHE A 295 16.06 -1.11 1.08
C PHE A 295 15.80 0.39 1.16
N ALA A 296 14.99 0.79 2.13
CA ALA A 296 14.85 2.19 2.50
C ALA A 296 16.18 2.73 3.05
N VAL A 297 16.60 3.89 2.55
CA VAL A 297 17.80 4.59 2.99
C VAL A 297 17.39 5.88 3.70
N TYR A 298 17.86 6.03 4.91
CA TYR A 298 17.65 7.22 5.75
C TYR A 298 18.98 7.88 6.07
N ILE A 299 18.97 9.21 6.18
CA ILE A 299 20.08 10.02 6.65
C ILE A 299 19.74 10.73 7.94
N SER A 300 20.75 11.11 8.66
CA SER A 300 20.67 11.99 9.81
C SER A 300 21.69 13.14 9.67
N TYR A 301 21.31 14.29 10.19
CA TYR A 301 22.15 15.50 10.24
C TYR A 301 21.65 16.44 11.34
N LYS A 302 22.43 17.44 11.70
CA LYS A 302 22.02 18.48 12.65
C LYS A 302 21.64 19.76 11.92
N SER A 303 20.44 20.29 12.18
CA SER A 303 20.08 21.65 11.72
C SER A 303 20.68 22.69 12.64
N LEU A 304 21.49 23.58 12.08
CA LEU A 304 22.20 24.65 12.81
C LEU A 304 21.76 26.03 12.28
N PRO A 305 21.91 27.10 13.05
CA PRO A 305 21.90 28.43 12.48
C PRO A 305 22.95 28.56 11.38
N GLY A 306 22.53 28.84 10.14
CA GLY A 306 23.38 28.89 8.96
C GLY A 306 23.61 27.57 8.22
N SER A 307 22.81 26.52 8.49
CA SER A 307 22.79 25.31 7.66
C SER A 307 22.46 25.61 6.21
N ALA A 308 23.07 24.88 5.26
CA ALA A 308 22.82 25.01 3.84
C ALA A 308 21.45 24.46 3.45
N ARG A 309 20.85 25.07 2.41
CA ARG A 309 19.53 24.67 1.86
C ARG A 309 19.63 23.79 0.61
N ASP A 310 20.82 23.55 0.14
CA ASP A 310 21.09 22.90 -1.15
C ASP A 310 22.18 21.83 -1.03
N VAL A 311 22.20 21.11 0.11
CA VAL A 311 23.21 20.08 0.38
C VAL A 311 23.03 18.91 -0.58
N THR A 312 24.11 18.53 -1.25
CA THR A 312 24.09 17.39 -2.18
C THR A 312 24.44 16.09 -1.45
N TYR A 313 23.49 15.16 -1.47
CA TYR A 313 23.67 13.77 -1.11
C TYR A 313 23.67 12.90 -2.35
N THR A 314 24.60 11.95 -2.43
CA THR A 314 24.67 10.92 -3.47
C THR A 314 24.37 9.57 -2.85
N VAL A 315 23.46 8.81 -3.46
CA VAL A 315 23.21 7.40 -3.10
C VAL A 315 23.75 6.51 -4.21
N ASN A 316 24.69 5.65 -3.86
CA ASN A 316 25.28 4.65 -4.75
C ASN A 316 24.58 3.30 -4.54
N SER A 317 24.01 2.75 -5.60
CA SER A 317 23.27 1.49 -5.58
C SER A 317 23.55 0.64 -6.82
N LEU A 318 23.01 -0.56 -6.87
CA LEU A 318 23.06 -1.40 -8.09
C LEU A 318 22.37 -0.74 -9.30
N ALA A 319 21.41 0.18 -9.05
CA ALA A 319 20.76 0.96 -10.10
C ALA A 319 21.61 2.16 -10.60
N GLY A 320 22.76 2.40 -10.00
CA GLY A 320 23.66 3.54 -10.28
C GLY A 320 23.58 4.62 -9.22
N GLU A 321 24.22 5.75 -9.52
CA GLU A 321 24.26 6.92 -8.65
C GLU A 321 22.96 7.71 -8.78
N ARG A 322 22.46 8.22 -7.63
CA ARG A 322 21.33 9.14 -7.55
C ARG A 322 21.71 10.32 -6.67
N HIS A 323 21.44 11.52 -7.15
CA HIS A 323 21.79 12.76 -6.46
C HIS A 323 20.54 13.44 -5.89
N PHE A 324 20.62 13.83 -4.62
CA PHE A 324 19.54 14.50 -3.89
C PHE A 324 20.01 15.85 -3.38
N ARG A 325 19.16 16.84 -3.50
CA ARG A 325 19.32 18.12 -2.82
C ARG A 325 18.46 18.11 -1.57
N VAL A 326 19.07 18.32 -0.41
CA VAL A 326 18.44 18.31 0.91
C VAL A 326 18.59 19.70 1.57
N ASP A 327 17.48 20.24 2.08
CA ASP A 327 17.50 21.47 2.89
C ASP A 327 17.77 21.13 4.36
N GLN A 328 19.02 21.28 4.80
CA GLN A 328 19.44 20.99 6.18
C GLN A 328 18.97 22.05 7.21
N THR A 329 18.25 23.08 6.81
CA THR A 329 17.66 24.05 7.76
C THR A 329 16.44 23.49 8.49
N MET A 330 15.95 22.32 8.08
CA MET A 330 14.80 21.65 8.66
C MET A 330 15.07 20.14 8.86
N ALA A 331 14.25 19.47 9.67
CA ALA A 331 14.31 18.03 9.95
C ALA A 331 15.64 17.49 10.52
N GLY A 332 16.47 18.34 11.15
CA GLY A 332 17.69 17.86 11.78
C GLY A 332 17.46 17.12 13.10
N GLY A 333 18.29 16.09 13.37
CA GLY A 333 18.24 15.28 14.58
C GLY A 333 17.12 14.22 14.58
N VAL A 334 16.70 13.76 13.39
CA VAL A 334 15.76 12.66 13.19
C VAL A 334 16.17 11.85 11.94
N TRP A 335 15.61 10.63 11.79
CA TRP A 335 15.74 9.89 10.54
C TRP A 335 14.95 10.56 9.43
N VAL A 336 15.64 10.87 8.33
CA VAL A 336 15.09 11.49 7.10
C VAL A 336 15.22 10.50 5.96
N TYR A 337 14.10 10.07 5.39
CA TYR A 337 14.07 9.14 4.27
C TYR A 337 14.52 9.78 2.96
N LEU A 338 15.46 9.15 2.25
CA LEU A 338 15.91 9.57 0.92
C LEU A 338 15.24 8.82 -0.23
N GLY A 339 14.99 7.54 -0.06
CA GLY A 339 14.45 6.66 -1.10
C GLY A 339 14.66 5.19 -0.77
N THR A 340 14.15 4.31 -1.64
CA THR A 340 14.39 2.87 -1.59
C THR A 340 15.31 2.48 -2.74
N PHE A 341 16.39 1.73 -2.44
CA PHE A 341 17.48 1.47 -3.40
C PHE A 341 17.91 0.01 -3.37
N PRO A 342 18.19 -0.59 -4.55
CA PRO A 342 18.72 -1.95 -4.64
C PRO A 342 20.20 -2.00 -4.21
N LEU A 343 20.49 -2.85 -3.22
CA LEU A 343 21.84 -3.09 -2.73
C LEU A 343 22.19 -4.58 -2.84
N ALA A 344 23.47 -4.86 -3.06
CA ALA A 344 24.00 -6.22 -3.09
C ALA A 344 24.16 -6.78 -1.67
N LYS A 345 24.13 -8.11 -1.55
CA LYS A 345 24.61 -8.80 -0.35
C LYS A 345 26.11 -8.53 -0.15
N GLY A 346 26.53 -8.29 1.09
CA GLY A 346 27.90 -7.96 1.44
C GLY A 346 28.19 -6.46 1.37
N LEU A 347 29.47 -6.11 1.26
CA LEU A 347 29.93 -4.74 1.39
C LEU A 347 29.61 -3.89 0.15
N ASN A 348 28.76 -2.88 0.36
CA ASN A 348 28.45 -1.83 -0.60
C ASN A 348 29.22 -0.57 -0.20
N LYS A 349 30.01 -0.02 -1.14
CA LYS A 349 30.88 1.13 -0.87
C LYS A 349 30.14 2.45 -1.05
N ALA A 350 30.37 3.40 -0.12
CA ALA A 350 29.82 4.74 -0.15
C ALA A 350 28.33 4.76 -0.52
N VAL A 351 27.53 3.89 0.11
CA VAL A 351 26.09 3.81 -0.16
C VAL A 351 25.43 5.18 -0.08
N VAL A 352 25.86 5.99 0.89
CA VAL A 352 25.55 7.41 0.95
C VAL A 352 26.85 8.20 0.99
N GLU A 353 26.91 9.29 0.24
CA GLU A 353 27.95 10.31 0.32
C GLU A 353 27.29 11.69 0.44
N VAL A 354 27.80 12.54 1.31
CA VAL A 354 27.43 13.96 1.39
C VAL A 354 28.63 14.82 1.04
N SER A 355 28.42 15.83 0.20
CA SER A 355 29.48 16.81 -0.15
C SER A 355 29.19 18.19 0.44
N ASN A 356 30.23 18.98 0.66
CA ASN A 356 30.06 20.36 1.08
C ASN A 356 29.82 21.35 -0.08
N LEU A 357 29.35 20.84 -1.22
CA LEU A 357 28.92 21.67 -2.35
C LEU A 357 27.65 22.46 -1.98
N SER A 358 27.75 23.78 -1.99
CA SER A 358 26.60 24.69 -1.82
C SER A 358 26.87 26.03 -2.51
N GLU A 359 25.79 26.63 -3.02
CA GLU A 359 25.86 28.01 -3.55
C GLU A 359 25.98 29.06 -2.45
N ASP A 360 25.58 28.74 -1.23
CA ASP A 360 25.76 29.58 -0.05
C ASP A 360 27.16 29.34 0.58
N LYS A 361 28.16 30.17 0.25
CA LYS A 361 29.55 30.02 0.69
C LYS A 361 29.78 30.15 2.22
N ASP A 362 28.84 30.76 2.93
CA ASP A 362 28.94 30.99 4.37
C ASP A 362 28.15 29.93 5.17
N ALA A 363 27.46 29.05 4.47
CA ALA A 363 26.68 27.99 5.08
C ALA A 363 27.53 26.86 5.68
N VAL A 364 26.90 26.09 6.57
CA VAL A 364 27.47 24.90 7.19
C VAL A 364 26.69 23.67 6.74
N ILE A 365 27.41 22.63 6.42
CA ILE A 365 26.87 21.30 6.12
C ILE A 365 27.22 20.39 7.30
N THR A 366 26.27 19.57 7.73
CA THR A 366 26.46 18.60 8.78
C THR A 366 26.24 17.16 8.27
N ALA A 367 26.93 16.21 8.87
CA ALA A 367 26.86 14.78 8.63
C ALA A 367 26.80 14.05 9.96
N ASP A 368 26.03 12.97 10.04
CA ASP A 368 25.83 12.22 11.27
C ASP A 368 25.76 10.71 10.92
N ALA A 369 24.63 10.06 11.01
CA ALA A 369 24.44 8.65 10.73
C ALA A 369 23.59 8.39 9.49
N ILE A 370 23.65 7.16 8.98
CA ILE A 370 22.69 6.61 8.03
C ILE A 370 22.04 5.33 8.58
N LYS A 371 20.80 5.06 8.15
CA LYS A 371 20.10 3.81 8.40
C LYS A 371 19.66 3.22 7.06
N VAL A 372 19.85 1.91 6.86
CA VAL A 372 19.47 1.15 5.67
C VAL A 372 18.66 -0.04 6.09
N GLY A 373 17.46 -0.18 5.51
CA GLY A 373 16.51 -1.24 5.86
C GLY A 373 15.69 -0.95 7.12
N GLY A 374 14.80 -1.88 7.47
CA GLY A 374 13.89 -1.78 8.61
C GLY A 374 14.55 -2.13 9.94
N GLY A 375 14.81 -3.41 10.11
CA GLY A 375 15.35 -3.97 11.34
C GLY A 375 14.28 -4.40 12.34
N LYS A 376 14.71 -4.97 13.47
CA LYS A 376 13.86 -5.35 14.60
C LYS A 376 13.69 -4.20 15.57
N GLY A 377 12.52 -4.12 16.23
CA GLY A 377 12.26 -3.15 17.28
C GLY A 377 13.23 -3.29 18.45
N ASN A 378 13.75 -2.18 18.94
CA ASN A 378 14.77 -2.16 19.98
C ASN A 378 14.35 -1.35 21.24
N ILE A 379 13.04 -1.23 21.47
CA ILE A 379 12.51 -0.55 22.66
C ILE A 379 12.15 -1.57 23.73
N ALA A 380 12.56 -1.30 24.97
CA ALA A 380 12.17 -2.07 26.14
C ALA A 380 11.28 -1.24 27.06
N ARG A 381 10.18 -1.82 27.49
CA ARG A 381 9.17 -1.17 28.34
C ARG A 381 9.00 -1.89 29.68
N ARG A 382 8.49 -1.19 30.67
CA ARG A 382 8.04 -1.77 31.94
C ARG A 382 6.86 -0.96 32.49
N VAL A 383 6.15 -1.54 33.43
CA VAL A 383 5.11 -0.83 34.18
C VAL A 383 5.72 0.37 34.94
N ALA A 384 5.10 1.52 34.80
CA ALA A 384 5.52 2.73 35.49
C ALA A 384 5.36 2.58 37.00
N LEU A 385 6.40 2.88 37.77
CA LEU A 385 6.39 2.79 39.25
C LEU A 385 5.52 3.88 39.84
N PRO A 386 4.86 3.65 41.00
CA PRO A 386 3.98 4.60 41.63
C PRO A 386 4.76 5.68 42.46
N THR A 387 5.68 6.40 41.82
CA THR A 387 6.39 7.55 42.37
C THR A 387 5.42 8.70 42.60
N GLU A 388 5.78 9.67 43.43
CA GLU A 388 4.95 10.87 43.68
C GLU A 388 4.64 11.60 42.34
N GLU A 389 5.62 11.76 41.47
CA GLU A 389 5.46 12.39 40.17
C GLU A 389 4.53 11.59 39.26
N ASN A 390 4.73 10.27 39.13
CA ASN A 390 3.88 9.44 38.30
C ASN A 390 2.43 9.40 38.82
N ARG A 391 2.21 9.41 40.14
CA ARG A 391 0.87 9.50 40.71
C ARG A 391 0.19 10.83 40.38
N ARG A 392 0.94 11.93 40.42
CA ARG A 392 0.40 13.24 40.02
C ARG A 392 -0.01 13.28 38.54
N ILE A 393 0.88 12.85 37.67
CA ILE A 393 0.62 12.78 36.21
C ILE A 393 -0.55 11.83 35.90
N ALA A 394 -0.57 10.68 36.56
CA ALA A 394 -1.63 9.68 36.37
C ALA A 394 -3.00 10.24 36.80
N ALA A 395 -3.06 10.96 37.93
CA ALA A 395 -4.29 11.57 38.45
C ALA A 395 -4.80 12.67 37.51
N GLU A 396 -3.92 13.52 36.97
CA GLU A 396 -4.27 14.56 36.00
C GLU A 396 -4.88 14.01 34.69
N GLN A 397 -4.54 12.73 34.32
CA GLN A 397 -4.95 12.10 33.05
C GLN A 397 -5.88 10.88 33.27
N GLU A 398 -6.34 10.62 34.47
CA GLU A 398 -7.17 9.46 34.83
C GLU A 398 -6.48 8.10 34.49
N ASN A 399 -5.17 8.04 34.70
CA ASN A 399 -4.33 6.89 34.35
C ASN A 399 -3.83 6.07 35.54
N GLU A 400 -4.35 6.32 36.82
CA GLU A 400 -3.84 5.66 38.03
C GLU A 400 -3.87 4.14 37.98
N ARG A 401 -4.81 3.58 37.24
CA ARG A 401 -4.96 2.12 37.04
C ARG A 401 -3.83 1.46 36.24
N TYR A 402 -2.97 2.26 35.60
CA TYR A 402 -1.81 1.77 34.83
C TYR A 402 -0.51 1.80 35.63
N LEU A 403 -0.51 2.42 36.82
CA LEU A 403 0.64 2.41 37.71
C LEU A 403 0.85 1.02 38.32
N GLY A 404 2.10 0.67 38.52
CA GLY A 404 2.51 -0.54 39.23
C GLY A 404 2.09 -0.51 40.70
N LYS A 405 2.19 -1.64 41.34
CA LYS A 405 1.90 -1.79 42.78
C LYS A 405 3.08 -1.31 43.60
N GLU A 406 2.80 -0.69 44.76
CA GLU A 406 3.84 -0.27 45.68
C GLU A 406 4.66 -1.47 46.20
N GLY A 407 5.97 -1.33 46.21
CA GLY A 407 6.88 -2.37 46.67
C GLY A 407 7.08 -3.54 45.68
N VAL A 408 6.50 -3.49 44.46
CA VAL A 408 6.71 -4.46 43.39
C VAL A 408 7.72 -3.89 42.41
N GLU A 409 8.74 -4.68 42.10
CA GLU A 409 9.71 -4.39 41.06
C GLU A 409 9.25 -4.98 39.72
N TYR A 410 9.31 -4.19 38.65
CA TYR A 410 8.96 -4.59 37.30
C TYR A 410 10.20 -4.55 36.42
N SER A 411 10.50 -5.66 35.77
CA SER A 411 11.58 -5.78 34.80
C SER A 411 11.19 -5.15 33.47
N TYR A 412 12.19 -4.65 32.74
CA TYR A 412 12.01 -4.24 31.35
C TYR A 412 11.76 -5.45 30.46
N VAL A 413 10.80 -5.33 29.56
CA VAL A 413 10.41 -6.32 28.54
C VAL A 413 10.65 -5.70 27.17
N GLY A 414 11.50 -6.32 26.35
CA GLY A 414 11.77 -5.88 24.98
C GLY A 414 10.59 -6.16 24.05
N SER A 415 10.56 -5.50 22.90
CA SER A 415 9.52 -5.62 21.88
C SER A 415 9.47 -6.99 21.18
N GLY A 416 10.34 -7.94 21.55
CA GLY A 416 10.43 -9.27 20.96
C GLY A 416 11.12 -9.27 19.58
N ASP A 417 10.79 -10.26 18.76
CA ASP A 417 11.34 -10.40 17.41
C ASP A 417 10.58 -9.58 16.33
N HIS A 418 9.65 -8.73 16.75
CA HIS A 418 8.86 -7.91 15.84
C HIS A 418 9.73 -6.90 15.08
N PRO A 419 9.60 -6.82 13.75
CA PRO A 419 10.29 -5.81 12.96
C PRO A 419 9.73 -4.42 13.28
N TRP A 420 10.52 -3.37 12.97
CA TRP A 420 10.15 -1.99 13.27
C TRP A 420 8.79 -1.56 12.70
N PHE A 421 8.44 -2.01 11.50
CA PHE A 421 7.18 -1.63 10.88
C PHE A 421 5.93 -2.19 11.61
N HIS A 422 6.10 -3.20 12.49
CA HIS A 422 5.04 -3.70 13.38
C HIS A 422 4.76 -2.76 14.54
N LEU A 423 5.77 -2.05 15.05
CA LEU A 423 5.66 -1.27 16.28
C LEU A 423 4.78 -0.03 16.09
N GLY A 424 4.03 0.33 17.12
CA GLY A 424 3.26 1.55 17.17
C GLY A 424 4.12 2.82 17.02
N SER A 425 3.50 3.91 16.64
CA SER A 425 4.16 5.18 16.35
C SER A 425 4.99 5.69 17.53
N ARG A 426 4.52 5.51 18.76
CA ARG A 426 5.23 5.90 19.98
C ARG A 426 6.67 5.40 20.01
N TYR A 427 6.90 4.15 19.66
CA TYR A 427 8.22 3.51 19.74
C TYR A 427 9.10 3.90 18.56
N TYR A 428 8.52 3.89 17.36
CA TYR A 428 9.25 4.33 16.17
C TYR A 428 9.71 5.78 16.29
N LEU A 429 8.86 6.69 16.79
CA LEU A 429 9.21 8.10 16.97
C LEU A 429 10.34 8.30 18.01
N GLN A 430 10.36 7.49 19.08
CA GLN A 430 11.49 7.47 20.00
C GLN A 430 12.79 7.08 19.30
N TRP A 431 12.79 5.96 18.56
CA TRP A 431 13.95 5.50 17.78
C TRP A 431 14.34 6.49 16.68
N ALA A 432 13.36 7.18 16.10
CA ALA A 432 13.59 8.17 15.04
C ALA A 432 14.08 9.54 15.53
N GLY A 433 14.29 9.72 16.84
CA GLY A 433 14.90 10.92 17.40
C GLY A 433 13.94 12.01 17.88
N PHE A 434 12.64 11.78 17.84
CA PHE A 434 11.68 12.74 18.35
C PHE A 434 11.74 12.84 19.89
N PRO A 435 11.42 14.01 20.49
CA PRO A 435 11.48 14.18 21.95
C PRO A 435 10.32 13.45 22.65
N ASP A 436 10.53 13.15 23.94
CA ASP A 436 9.54 12.48 24.79
C ASP A 436 8.20 13.23 24.89
N SER A 437 8.21 14.54 24.81
CA SER A 437 7.00 15.35 24.71
C SER A 437 6.13 15.04 23.48
N VAL A 438 6.67 14.40 22.45
CA VAL A 438 5.94 13.92 21.26
C VAL A 438 5.44 12.51 21.47
N TYR A 439 6.30 11.58 21.86
CA TYR A 439 5.96 10.15 21.87
C TYR A 439 5.48 9.61 23.23
N SER A 440 5.56 10.40 24.32
CA SER A 440 5.25 9.93 25.66
C SER A 440 4.43 10.94 26.46
N THR A 441 3.28 11.36 25.97
CA THR A 441 2.40 12.39 26.55
C THR A 441 1.86 12.03 27.92
N SER A 442 1.78 10.74 28.27
CA SER A 442 1.44 10.23 29.61
C SER A 442 2.67 9.93 30.47
N HIS A 443 3.85 10.36 30.04
CA HIS A 443 5.11 10.11 30.71
C HIS A 443 5.42 8.62 30.92
N GLY A 444 5.08 7.80 29.92
CA GLY A 444 5.30 6.35 29.92
C GLY A 444 4.38 5.56 30.86
N ILE A 445 3.30 6.15 31.33
CA ILE A 445 2.34 5.49 32.24
C ILE A 445 1.33 4.65 31.46
N ASN A 446 0.89 5.13 30.31
CA ASN A 446 -0.12 4.48 29.46
C ASN A 446 0.30 4.50 28.00
N ASP A 447 0.93 3.42 27.55
CA ASP A 447 1.47 3.31 26.20
C ASP A 447 0.39 3.39 25.12
N TYR A 448 -0.83 2.90 25.39
CA TYR A 448 -1.94 3.02 24.47
C TYR A 448 -2.30 4.50 24.22
N ASN A 449 -2.39 5.30 25.29
CA ASN A 449 -2.63 6.74 25.17
C ASN A 449 -1.46 7.45 24.49
N ASP A 450 -0.23 7.09 24.83
CA ASP A 450 0.96 7.67 24.25
C ASP A 450 1.03 7.38 22.74
N ASP A 451 0.67 6.16 22.31
CA ASP A 451 0.73 5.77 20.89
C ASP A 451 -0.25 6.59 20.03
N TYR A 452 -1.55 6.67 20.37
CA TYR A 452 -2.48 7.44 19.53
C TYR A 452 -2.28 8.96 19.63
N ARG A 453 -1.78 9.46 20.77
CA ARG A 453 -1.50 10.91 20.94
C ARG A 453 -0.23 11.32 20.20
N SER A 454 0.78 10.48 20.22
CA SER A 454 2.07 10.76 19.57
C SER A 454 1.93 11.19 18.11
N ARG A 455 0.98 10.64 17.40
CA ARG A 455 0.77 10.87 15.96
C ARG A 455 0.38 12.31 15.66
N GLY A 456 -0.59 12.87 16.42
CA GLY A 456 -0.99 14.28 16.30
C GLY A 456 0.08 15.25 16.77
N GLU A 457 0.76 14.95 17.87
CA GLU A 457 1.87 15.76 18.38
C GLU A 457 3.08 15.76 17.45
N TRP A 458 3.35 14.62 16.81
CA TRP A 458 4.37 14.48 15.80
C TRP A 458 4.15 15.37 14.58
N VAL A 459 2.93 15.45 14.03
CA VAL A 459 2.60 16.38 12.94
C VAL A 459 2.92 17.82 13.33
N ASN A 460 2.53 18.23 14.54
CA ASN A 460 2.80 19.56 15.05
C ASN A 460 4.29 19.82 15.31
N TYR A 461 5.03 18.79 15.73
CA TYR A 461 6.49 18.92 15.91
C TYR A 461 7.22 19.01 14.58
N LEU A 462 6.79 18.25 13.55
CA LEU A 462 7.30 18.42 12.19
C LEU A 462 7.08 19.85 11.70
N ALA A 463 5.85 20.38 11.83
CA ALA A 463 5.47 21.68 11.31
C ALA A 463 5.99 22.86 12.15
N GLY A 464 6.33 22.65 13.41
CA GLY A 464 6.73 23.71 14.35
C GLY A 464 7.94 24.50 13.86
N GLY A 465 7.84 25.85 13.87
CA GLY A 465 8.85 26.78 13.37
C GLY A 465 8.84 26.99 11.85
N SER A 466 7.91 26.34 11.13
CA SER A 466 7.60 26.62 9.72
C SER A 466 6.53 27.69 9.58
N ASP A 467 6.26 28.14 8.35
CA ASP A 467 5.15 29.07 8.05
C ASP A 467 3.76 28.47 8.40
N VAL A 468 3.67 27.16 8.55
CA VAL A 468 2.42 26.48 8.95
C VAL A 468 2.14 26.61 10.45
N LEU A 469 3.18 26.52 11.28
CA LEU A 469 3.07 26.59 12.75
C LEU A 469 4.24 27.43 13.32
N PRO A 470 4.27 28.75 13.06
CA PRO A 470 5.44 29.60 13.33
C PRO A 470 5.75 29.80 14.82
N ASP A 471 4.72 29.79 15.68
CA ASP A 471 4.85 30.13 17.11
C ASP A 471 5.21 28.92 18.00
N ARG A 472 5.36 27.73 17.42
CA ARG A 472 5.75 26.50 18.13
C ARG A 472 7.14 26.04 17.67
N GLY A 473 7.99 25.59 18.59
CA GLY A 473 9.26 24.97 18.25
C GLY A 473 9.06 23.61 17.58
N GLY A 474 9.97 23.25 16.67
CA GLY A 474 9.92 21.97 15.96
C GLY A 474 10.93 21.86 14.83
N LEU A 475 10.66 20.99 13.88
CA LEU A 475 11.56 20.62 12.77
C LEU A 475 11.46 21.52 11.53
N ARG A 476 10.58 22.50 11.52
CA ARG A 476 10.36 23.49 10.43
C ARG A 476 9.89 22.90 9.12
N VAL A 477 9.34 21.70 9.11
CA VAL A 477 8.82 21.04 7.91
C VAL A 477 7.43 21.58 7.59
N PRO A 478 7.18 22.23 6.44
CA PRO A 478 5.89 22.84 6.13
C PRO A 478 4.88 21.79 5.65
N VAL A 479 4.34 21.00 6.57
CA VAL A 479 3.36 19.94 6.29
C VAL A 479 2.09 20.53 5.68
N ASP A 480 1.57 19.93 4.60
CA ASP A 480 0.38 20.37 3.89
C ASP A 480 -0.93 19.86 4.46
N LEU A 481 -0.92 18.59 4.80
CA LEU A 481 -2.07 17.86 5.34
C LEU A 481 -1.62 16.67 6.18
N SER A 482 -2.53 16.19 7.02
CA SER A 482 -2.37 14.99 7.83
C SER A 482 -3.46 13.99 7.51
N PHE A 483 -3.09 12.72 7.37
CA PHE A 483 -4.01 11.64 7.03
C PHE A 483 -3.71 10.38 7.83
N CYS A 484 -4.73 9.77 8.44
CA CYS A 484 -4.61 8.47 9.07
C CYS A 484 -5.63 7.47 8.51
N LEU A 485 -5.13 6.27 8.24
CA LEU A 485 -5.92 5.15 7.75
C LEU A 485 -6.17 4.17 8.89
N HIS A 486 -7.45 4.01 9.24
CA HIS A 486 -7.96 3.03 10.19
C HIS A 486 -9.01 2.13 9.54
N THR A 487 -9.42 1.09 10.26
CA THR A 487 -10.61 0.29 9.96
C THR A 487 -11.45 0.13 11.22
N ASP A 488 -12.76 0.20 11.04
CA ASP A 488 -13.72 0.15 12.14
C ASP A 488 -13.93 -1.28 12.67
N ALA A 489 -14.47 -1.39 13.86
CA ALA A 489 -14.86 -2.64 14.52
C ALA A 489 -16.38 -2.88 14.47
N GLY A 490 -17.10 -2.28 13.51
CA GLY A 490 -18.55 -2.39 13.38
C GLY A 490 -19.00 -3.68 12.72
N GLU A 491 -20.10 -4.26 13.19
CA GLU A 491 -20.77 -5.40 12.56
C GLU A 491 -22.17 -5.00 12.13
N THR A 492 -22.69 -5.64 11.09
CA THR A 492 -24.09 -5.52 10.67
C THR A 492 -24.83 -6.81 10.95
N PRO A 493 -26.09 -6.76 11.45
CA PRO A 493 -26.84 -7.96 11.81
C PRO A 493 -27.11 -8.94 10.66
N ASN A 494 -27.07 -8.44 9.43
CA ASN A 494 -27.34 -9.20 8.19
C ASN A 494 -26.09 -9.36 7.32
N ASP A 495 -24.90 -9.11 7.86
CA ASP A 495 -23.62 -9.15 7.13
C ASP A 495 -23.64 -8.29 5.86
N SER A 496 -24.29 -7.13 5.91
CA SER A 496 -24.19 -6.12 4.85
C SER A 496 -22.93 -5.26 5.02
N ILE A 497 -22.56 -4.55 3.96
CA ILE A 497 -21.39 -3.66 3.97
C ILE A 497 -21.51 -2.58 5.05
N VAL A 498 -20.54 -2.50 5.95
CA VAL A 498 -20.37 -1.39 6.89
C VAL A 498 -19.91 -0.14 6.15
N GLY A 499 -18.88 -0.26 5.32
CA GLY A 499 -18.40 0.79 4.41
C GLY A 499 -17.57 1.88 5.06
N THR A 500 -17.45 3.02 4.37
CA THR A 500 -16.45 4.06 4.63
C THR A 500 -16.98 5.23 5.44
N LEU A 501 -16.27 5.58 6.52
CA LEU A 501 -16.50 6.74 7.38
C LEU A 501 -15.24 7.62 7.37
N LEU A 502 -15.44 8.95 7.33
CA LEU A 502 -14.37 9.92 7.52
C LEU A 502 -14.67 10.83 8.70
N ILE A 503 -13.64 11.18 9.45
CA ILE A 503 -13.73 11.98 10.68
C ILE A 503 -12.81 13.18 10.54
N TYR A 504 -13.36 14.36 10.84
CA TYR A 504 -12.63 15.61 10.97
C TYR A 504 -13.03 16.30 12.29
N CYS A 505 -12.36 17.39 12.63
CA CYS A 505 -12.70 18.09 13.87
C CYS A 505 -12.64 19.61 13.72
N THR A 506 -13.79 20.27 13.87
CA THR A 506 -13.89 21.74 13.98
C THR A 506 -14.28 22.19 15.39
N ARG A 507 -14.68 21.27 16.28
CA ARG A 507 -15.18 21.58 17.64
C ARG A 507 -14.87 20.46 18.64
N ALA A 508 -14.65 20.83 19.90
CA ALA A 508 -14.52 19.89 21.01
C ALA A 508 -14.98 20.55 22.32
N GLY A 509 -15.61 19.78 23.22
CA GLY A 509 -16.05 20.26 24.54
C GLY A 509 -16.96 21.50 24.48
N GLY A 510 -17.81 21.60 23.45
CA GLY A 510 -18.70 22.74 23.21
C GLY A 510 -18.01 24.01 22.67
N LYS A 511 -16.71 23.96 22.42
CA LYS A 511 -15.92 25.04 21.81
C LYS A 511 -15.72 24.78 20.32
N GLN A 512 -15.89 25.82 19.50
CA GLN A 512 -15.55 25.81 18.09
C GLN A 512 -14.11 26.31 17.90
N PHE A 513 -13.27 25.58 17.15
CA PHE A 513 -11.87 25.94 16.98
C PHE A 513 -11.65 27.01 15.91
N GLY A 514 -12.54 27.16 14.95
CA GLY A 514 -12.51 28.17 13.91
C GLY A 514 -11.34 28.02 12.94
N LYS A 515 -10.13 28.26 13.41
CA LYS A 515 -8.92 28.32 12.55
C LYS A 515 -7.76 27.52 13.14
N TYR A 516 -6.86 27.08 12.28
CA TYR A 516 -5.52 26.61 12.61
C TYR A 516 -4.61 27.77 13.03
N ALA A 517 -3.45 27.48 13.59
CA ALA A 517 -2.48 28.48 14.06
C ALA A 517 -2.05 29.49 12.98
N ASN A 518 -1.95 29.04 11.72
CA ASN A 518 -1.62 29.89 10.58
C ASN A 518 -2.81 30.74 10.04
N GLY A 519 -3.94 30.70 10.69
CA GLY A 519 -5.15 31.40 10.28
C GLY A 519 -6.04 30.65 9.27
N THR A 520 -5.65 29.45 8.82
CA THR A 520 -6.42 28.62 7.91
C THR A 520 -7.69 28.09 8.59
N PRO A 521 -8.88 28.16 7.93
CA PRO A 521 -10.11 27.65 8.54
C PRO A 521 -10.10 26.15 8.66
N ARG A 522 -10.57 25.61 9.82
CA ARG A 522 -10.65 24.16 10.07
C ARG A 522 -11.71 23.45 9.22
N GLU A 523 -12.61 24.19 8.62
CA GLU A 523 -13.54 23.69 7.59
C GLU A 523 -12.85 23.08 6.36
N LEU A 524 -11.57 23.41 6.11
CA LEU A 524 -10.78 22.72 5.07
C LEU A 524 -10.65 21.20 5.35
N SER A 525 -10.62 20.76 6.59
CA SER A 525 -10.66 19.32 6.91
C SER A 525 -11.96 18.66 6.46
N ARG A 526 -13.10 19.33 6.60
CA ARG A 526 -14.36 18.83 6.04
C ARG A 526 -14.33 18.75 4.51
N ARG A 527 -13.77 19.78 3.85
CA ARG A 527 -13.60 19.77 2.38
C ARG A 527 -12.72 18.60 1.95
N PHE A 528 -11.64 18.36 2.69
CA PHE A 528 -10.75 17.22 2.47
C PHE A 528 -11.48 15.89 2.66
N CYS A 529 -12.24 15.70 3.76
CA CYS A 529 -13.11 14.54 3.95
C CYS A 529 -14.08 14.32 2.79
N ASN A 530 -14.73 15.38 2.32
CA ASN A 530 -15.69 15.28 1.22
C ASN A 530 -15.06 14.79 -0.09
N LEU A 531 -13.88 15.32 -0.44
CA LEU A 531 -13.15 14.92 -1.64
C LEU A 531 -12.70 13.46 -1.54
N LEU A 532 -12.09 13.06 -0.42
CA LEU A 532 -11.66 11.68 -0.18
C LEU A 532 -12.84 10.71 -0.27
N SER A 533 -13.89 10.95 0.52
CA SER A 533 -15.07 10.09 0.56
C SER A 533 -15.74 9.96 -0.82
N THR A 534 -15.78 11.06 -1.59
CA THR A 534 -16.39 11.06 -2.93
C THR A 534 -15.61 10.22 -3.92
N GLU A 535 -14.26 10.36 -3.95
CA GLU A 535 -13.43 9.55 -4.85
C GLU A 535 -13.48 8.07 -4.45
N ILE A 536 -13.34 7.75 -3.16
CA ILE A 536 -13.33 6.37 -2.66
C ILE A 536 -14.66 5.66 -2.98
N VAL A 537 -15.78 6.26 -2.60
CA VAL A 537 -17.10 5.64 -2.81
C VAL A 537 -17.44 5.54 -4.31
N LYS A 538 -17.09 6.57 -5.10
CA LYS A 538 -17.26 6.53 -6.55
C LYS A 538 -16.52 5.35 -7.18
N ASP A 539 -15.23 5.20 -6.86
CA ASP A 539 -14.38 4.18 -7.47
C ASP A 539 -14.77 2.77 -7.01
N ILE A 540 -15.08 2.57 -5.71
CA ILE A 540 -15.53 1.29 -5.19
C ILE A 540 -16.87 0.88 -5.83
N ARG A 541 -17.83 1.80 -5.93
CA ARG A 541 -19.13 1.51 -6.53
C ARG A 541 -19.03 1.20 -8.02
N ALA A 542 -18.10 1.83 -8.73
CA ALA A 542 -17.91 1.59 -10.15
C ALA A 542 -17.24 0.25 -10.47
N LYS A 543 -16.29 -0.20 -9.62
CA LYS A 543 -15.45 -1.37 -9.91
C LYS A 543 -15.78 -2.60 -9.08
N TRP A 544 -16.33 -2.45 -7.86
CA TRP A 544 -16.38 -3.51 -6.86
C TRP A 544 -17.78 -3.79 -6.34
N GLU A 545 -18.41 -2.83 -5.65
CA GLU A 545 -19.66 -2.98 -4.95
C GLU A 545 -20.56 -1.77 -5.17
N PRO A 546 -21.55 -1.85 -6.09
CA PRO A 546 -22.45 -0.73 -6.38
C PRO A 546 -23.19 -0.16 -5.17
N ASN A 547 -23.43 -1.00 -4.14
CA ASN A 547 -24.12 -0.64 -2.91
C ASN A 547 -23.17 -0.29 -1.76
N TRP A 548 -21.89 0.00 -2.04
CA TRP A 548 -20.93 0.37 -0.99
C TRP A 548 -21.44 1.50 -0.13
N THR A 549 -21.50 1.31 1.19
CA THR A 549 -22.06 2.26 2.14
C THR A 549 -21.12 3.46 2.33
N ARG A 550 -21.64 4.67 2.10
CA ARG A 550 -21.05 5.92 2.56
C ARG A 550 -21.61 6.26 3.93
N ARG A 551 -20.81 6.18 5.00
CA ARG A 551 -21.29 6.36 6.38
C ARG A 551 -21.43 7.83 6.79
N GLY A 552 -20.81 8.74 6.08
CA GLY A 552 -20.85 10.16 6.38
C GLY A 552 -19.48 10.77 6.68
N MET A 553 -19.49 12.02 7.13
CA MET A 553 -18.30 12.79 7.50
C MET A 553 -18.55 13.36 8.91
N TRP A 554 -17.99 12.70 9.92
CA TRP A 554 -18.23 13.07 11.31
C TRP A 554 -17.35 14.22 11.78
N ASP A 555 -17.96 15.30 12.30
CA ASP A 555 -17.26 16.33 13.07
C ASP A 555 -17.15 15.89 14.54
N LYS A 556 -16.11 15.11 14.85
CA LYS A 556 -15.89 14.51 16.18
C LYS A 556 -14.48 14.77 16.69
N SER A 557 -14.37 14.89 18.01
CA SER A 557 -13.12 15.23 18.71
C SER A 557 -12.18 14.02 18.89
N TYR A 558 -11.91 13.28 17.79
CA TYR A 558 -10.85 12.28 17.80
C TYR A 558 -9.48 12.99 17.83
N TYR A 559 -8.54 12.44 18.58
CA TYR A 559 -7.25 13.10 18.83
C TYR A 559 -6.50 13.37 17.53
N GLU A 560 -6.45 12.38 16.64
CA GLU A 560 -5.74 12.40 15.37
C GLU A 560 -6.37 13.35 14.32
N ALA A 561 -7.66 13.66 14.46
CA ALA A 561 -8.35 14.67 13.63
C ALA A 561 -8.31 16.08 14.25
N ARG A 562 -8.16 16.18 15.59
CA ARG A 562 -8.27 17.43 16.36
C ARG A 562 -6.94 18.14 16.58
N VAL A 563 -5.90 17.37 16.91
CA VAL A 563 -4.61 17.91 17.38
C VAL A 563 -3.74 18.46 16.27
N PRO A 564 -3.63 17.84 15.10
CA PRO A 564 -2.82 18.42 14.03
C PRO A 564 -3.24 19.85 13.66
N GLU A 565 -2.28 20.77 13.57
CA GLU A 565 -2.49 22.18 13.17
C GLU A 565 -2.41 22.36 11.63
N VAL A 566 -2.78 21.33 10.89
CA VAL A 566 -2.95 21.27 9.43
C VAL A 566 -4.28 20.59 9.10
N PRO A 567 -4.81 20.72 7.87
CA PRO A 567 -5.99 19.96 7.45
C PRO A 567 -5.77 18.46 7.71
N ALA A 568 -6.60 17.88 8.58
CA ALA A 568 -6.44 16.54 9.13
C ALA A 568 -7.71 15.72 8.94
N VAL A 569 -7.55 14.45 8.56
CA VAL A 569 -8.64 13.48 8.37
C VAL A 569 -8.24 12.13 8.95
N LEU A 570 -9.15 11.55 9.73
CA LEU A 570 -9.12 10.14 10.12
C LEU A 570 -10.13 9.38 9.26
N MET A 571 -9.70 8.32 8.61
CA MET A 571 -10.54 7.47 7.78
C MET A 571 -10.71 6.09 8.41
N GLU A 572 -11.95 5.67 8.57
CA GLU A 572 -12.38 4.30 8.82
C GLU A 572 -12.84 3.71 7.49
N LEU A 573 -11.96 3.02 6.80
CA LEU A 573 -12.20 2.60 5.42
C LEU A 573 -13.37 1.61 5.29
N LEU A 574 -13.37 0.61 6.16
CA LEU A 574 -14.31 -0.52 6.21
C LEU A 574 -14.24 -1.12 7.62
N SER A 575 -15.01 -2.18 7.90
CA SER A 575 -14.88 -2.89 9.16
C SER A 575 -14.07 -4.17 9.04
N HIS A 576 -12.96 -4.26 9.81
CA HIS A 576 -12.15 -5.47 9.88
C HIS A 576 -12.82 -6.63 10.65
N GLN A 577 -13.96 -6.38 11.30
CA GLN A 577 -14.78 -7.40 11.97
C GLN A 577 -15.96 -7.88 11.11
N ASN A 578 -16.25 -7.19 10.00
CA ASN A 578 -17.37 -7.54 9.12
C ASN A 578 -16.88 -8.35 7.92
N PHE A 579 -17.34 -9.59 7.81
CA PHE A 579 -16.91 -10.50 6.74
C PHE A 579 -17.25 -9.97 5.34
N ALA A 580 -18.42 -9.32 5.18
CA ALA A 580 -18.81 -8.72 3.90
C ALA A 580 -17.80 -7.65 3.43
N ASP A 581 -17.29 -6.83 4.33
CA ASP A 581 -16.26 -5.83 4.03
C ASP A 581 -14.90 -6.50 3.73
N MET A 582 -14.53 -7.51 4.53
CA MET A 582 -13.23 -8.16 4.42
C MET A 582 -13.08 -9.04 3.17
N LYS A 583 -14.18 -9.53 2.57
CA LYS A 583 -14.15 -10.20 1.25
C LYS A 583 -13.53 -9.31 0.17
N TYR A 584 -13.78 -8.00 0.22
CA TYR A 584 -13.09 -7.01 -0.63
C TYR A 584 -11.73 -6.64 -0.05
N GLY A 585 -11.69 -6.36 1.24
CA GLY A 585 -10.53 -5.81 1.93
C GLY A 585 -9.27 -6.66 1.86
N LEU A 586 -9.37 -7.99 1.75
CA LEU A 586 -8.21 -8.86 1.59
C LEU A 586 -7.71 -8.96 0.13
N ASP A 587 -8.44 -8.41 -0.84
CA ASP A 587 -8.03 -8.42 -2.25
C ASP A 587 -6.99 -7.32 -2.53
N PRO A 588 -5.77 -7.65 -3.01
CA PRO A 588 -4.74 -6.65 -3.30
C PRO A 588 -5.14 -5.66 -4.40
N MET A 589 -6.00 -6.04 -5.35
CA MET A 589 -6.49 -5.14 -6.40
C MET A 589 -7.48 -4.12 -5.82
N PHE A 590 -8.32 -4.52 -4.87
CA PHE A 590 -9.17 -3.58 -4.13
C PHE A 590 -8.33 -2.57 -3.36
N ARG A 591 -7.26 -3.04 -2.70
CA ARG A 591 -6.33 -2.16 -1.97
C ARG A 591 -5.65 -1.16 -2.89
N PHE A 592 -5.25 -1.58 -4.09
CA PHE A 592 -4.69 -0.68 -5.12
C PHE A 592 -5.72 0.39 -5.55
N ASP A 593 -6.95 -0.01 -5.91
CA ASP A 593 -7.99 0.91 -6.37
C ASP A 593 -8.41 1.91 -5.29
N VAL A 594 -8.56 1.46 -4.03
CA VAL A 594 -8.84 2.34 -2.88
C VAL A 594 -7.69 3.31 -2.62
N SER A 595 -6.44 2.84 -2.64
CA SER A 595 -5.27 3.71 -2.46
C SER A 595 -5.17 4.76 -3.57
N ARG A 596 -5.51 4.39 -4.82
CA ARG A 596 -5.61 5.32 -5.95
C ARG A 596 -6.72 6.36 -5.75
N ALA A 597 -7.88 5.95 -5.22
CA ALA A 597 -8.96 6.88 -4.92
C ALA A 597 -8.57 7.87 -3.80
N ILE A 598 -7.87 7.40 -2.76
CA ILE A 598 -7.32 8.27 -1.69
C ILE A 598 -6.32 9.26 -2.29
N TYR A 599 -5.36 8.79 -3.09
CA TYR A 599 -4.41 9.64 -3.81
C TYR A 599 -5.13 10.72 -4.65
N LYS A 600 -6.14 10.35 -5.43
CA LYS A 600 -6.94 11.31 -6.22
C LYS A 600 -7.63 12.34 -5.34
N GLY A 601 -8.19 11.94 -4.22
CA GLY A 601 -8.82 12.83 -3.24
C GLY A 601 -7.83 13.84 -2.65
N MET A 602 -6.62 13.41 -2.28
CA MET A 602 -5.54 14.26 -1.80
C MET A 602 -5.05 15.24 -2.88
N LEU A 603 -4.82 14.75 -4.10
CA LEU A 603 -4.41 15.56 -5.24
C LEU A 603 -5.43 16.68 -5.55
N LYS A 604 -6.72 16.32 -5.59
CA LYS A 604 -7.80 17.28 -5.82
C LYS A 604 -7.90 18.31 -4.70
N PHE A 605 -7.77 17.89 -3.44
CA PHE A 605 -7.79 18.77 -2.29
C PHE A 605 -6.67 19.82 -2.35
N ILE A 606 -5.42 19.37 -2.57
CA ILE A 606 -4.26 20.25 -2.67
C ILE A 606 -4.39 21.20 -3.86
N ALA A 607 -4.80 20.69 -5.03
CA ALA A 607 -4.99 21.51 -6.23
C ALA A 607 -6.05 22.60 -6.05
N GLN A 608 -7.20 22.26 -5.41
CA GLN A 608 -8.24 23.24 -5.10
C GLN A 608 -7.78 24.27 -4.07
N ARG A 609 -7.10 23.84 -3.00
CA ARG A 609 -6.52 24.74 -2.01
C ARG A 609 -5.55 25.74 -2.63
N ASP A 610 -4.73 25.29 -3.56
CA ASP A 610 -3.67 26.07 -4.21
C ASP A 610 -4.14 26.75 -5.51
N HIS A 611 -5.44 26.71 -5.82
CA HIS A 611 -6.06 27.31 -7.03
C HIS A 611 -5.36 26.92 -8.34
N ARG A 612 -4.97 25.64 -8.47
CA ARG A 612 -4.27 25.10 -9.65
C ARG A 612 -5.03 23.93 -10.26
N SER A 613 -4.78 23.67 -11.54
CA SER A 613 -5.22 22.43 -12.19
C SER A 613 -4.44 21.23 -11.68
N TYR A 614 -5.01 20.04 -11.86
CA TYR A 614 -4.37 18.76 -11.53
C TYR A 614 -4.47 17.78 -12.70
N VAL A 615 -3.55 16.84 -12.73
CA VAL A 615 -3.52 15.68 -13.62
C VAL A 615 -3.29 14.45 -12.76
N VAL A 616 -4.07 13.40 -12.98
CA VAL A 616 -3.91 12.13 -12.27
C VAL A 616 -2.78 11.35 -12.93
N GLN A 617 -1.89 10.72 -12.15
CA GLN A 617 -0.83 9.86 -12.70
C GLN A 617 -1.43 8.71 -13.53
N PRO A 618 -0.75 8.23 -14.59
CA PRO A 618 -1.29 7.18 -15.44
C PRO A 618 -1.34 5.82 -14.73
N LEU A 619 -2.10 4.89 -15.31
CA LEU A 619 -2.04 3.47 -14.96
C LEU A 619 -0.82 2.79 -15.64
N PRO A 620 -0.35 1.63 -15.13
CA PRO A 620 0.67 0.83 -15.80
C PRO A 620 0.24 0.46 -17.22
N VAL A 621 1.19 0.36 -18.14
CA VAL A 621 0.92 -0.10 -19.51
C VAL A 621 0.46 -1.56 -19.53
N ASN A 622 -0.20 -1.96 -20.61
CA ASN A 622 -0.64 -3.33 -20.86
C ASN A 622 -0.15 -3.82 -22.23
N THR A 623 -0.48 -5.06 -22.59
CA THR A 623 -0.16 -5.64 -23.91
C THR A 623 1.35 -5.54 -24.21
N PHE A 624 2.19 -5.77 -23.21
CA PHE A 624 3.64 -5.65 -23.36
C PHE A 624 4.21 -6.87 -24.11
N ALA A 625 5.10 -6.62 -25.08
CA ALA A 625 5.74 -7.67 -25.87
C ALA A 625 7.18 -7.31 -26.26
N ILE A 626 8.01 -8.34 -26.41
CA ILE A 626 9.33 -8.28 -27.02
C ILE A 626 9.29 -9.10 -28.31
N THR A 627 9.67 -8.49 -29.44
CA THR A 627 9.72 -9.14 -30.74
C THR A 627 11.15 -9.08 -31.29
N LYS A 628 11.69 -10.21 -31.76
CA LYS A 628 12.97 -10.27 -32.46
C LYS A 628 12.77 -9.72 -33.85
N THR A 629 13.51 -8.68 -34.24
CA THR A 629 13.44 -8.08 -35.60
C THR A 629 14.57 -8.51 -36.51
N ASP A 630 15.73 -8.79 -35.93
CA ASP A 630 16.92 -9.32 -36.59
C ASP A 630 17.85 -9.91 -35.51
N LYS A 631 18.92 -10.55 -35.88
CA LYS A 631 19.93 -11.07 -34.96
C LYS A 631 20.46 -9.95 -34.05
N GLY A 632 20.27 -10.13 -32.75
CA GLY A 632 20.69 -9.18 -31.76
C GLY A 632 19.85 -7.89 -31.70
N HIS A 633 18.78 -7.76 -32.49
CA HIS A 633 17.90 -6.60 -32.49
C HIS A 633 16.48 -6.99 -32.08
N TYR A 634 15.91 -6.23 -31.15
CA TYR A 634 14.58 -6.49 -30.57
C TYR A 634 13.77 -5.22 -30.48
N LEU A 635 12.46 -5.35 -30.66
CA LEU A 635 11.48 -4.29 -30.51
C LEU A 635 10.60 -4.58 -29.29
N LEU A 636 10.61 -3.67 -28.34
CA LEU A 636 9.68 -3.59 -27.21
C LEU A 636 8.45 -2.83 -27.67
N THR A 637 7.25 -3.36 -27.43
CA THR A 637 5.97 -2.70 -27.74
C THR A 637 5.00 -2.84 -26.57
N TRP A 638 4.14 -1.86 -26.36
CA TRP A 638 3.14 -1.86 -25.28
C TRP A 638 1.96 -0.97 -25.66
N ASN A 639 0.85 -1.08 -24.93
CA ASN A 639 -0.28 -0.16 -25.03
C ASN A 639 -0.40 0.68 -23.75
N PRO A 640 -0.66 2.01 -23.85
CA PRO A 640 -1.07 2.80 -22.72
C PRO A 640 -2.43 2.31 -22.18
N THR A 641 -2.61 2.33 -20.87
CA THR A 641 -3.88 1.97 -20.23
C THR A 641 -4.69 3.25 -19.99
N HIS A 642 -5.91 3.29 -20.53
CA HIS A 642 -6.87 4.33 -20.23
C HIS A 642 -7.50 4.12 -18.84
N ASP A 643 -7.66 5.18 -18.05
CA ASP A 643 -8.37 5.12 -16.75
C ASP A 643 -9.80 5.64 -16.92
N GLU A 644 -10.77 4.75 -17.00
CA GLU A 644 -12.20 5.08 -17.17
C GLU A 644 -12.79 5.92 -16.03
N LEU A 645 -12.08 6.01 -14.89
CA LEU A 645 -12.47 6.80 -13.72
C LEU A 645 -11.79 8.17 -13.63
N SER A 646 -10.89 8.49 -14.59
CA SER A 646 -10.07 9.71 -14.55
C SER A 646 -9.67 10.17 -15.95
N ASP A 647 -10.49 11.00 -16.58
CA ASP A 647 -10.35 11.46 -17.98
C ASP A 647 -9.01 12.18 -18.28
N ASN A 648 -8.26 12.59 -17.27
CA ASN A 648 -6.98 13.30 -17.41
C ASN A 648 -5.76 12.46 -17.01
N ALA A 649 -5.90 11.12 -16.91
CA ALA A 649 -4.84 10.22 -16.46
C ALA A 649 -4.01 9.61 -17.61
N ASP A 650 -4.31 9.92 -18.86
CA ASP A 650 -3.64 9.31 -20.01
C ASP A 650 -2.14 9.59 -20.02
N ALA A 651 -1.35 8.58 -20.39
CA ALA A 651 0.09 8.68 -20.50
C ALA A 651 0.51 9.55 -21.72
N THR A 652 1.53 10.39 -21.52
CA THR A 652 2.11 11.23 -22.57
C THR A 652 3.53 10.80 -22.97
N SER A 653 4.16 9.97 -22.15
CA SER A 653 5.50 9.42 -22.37
C SER A 653 5.75 8.18 -21.50
N PHE A 654 6.84 7.48 -21.76
CA PHE A 654 7.17 6.21 -21.12
C PHE A 654 8.65 6.15 -20.79
N ILE A 655 8.98 5.63 -19.62
CA ILE A 655 10.33 5.28 -19.21
C ILE A 655 10.53 3.80 -19.52
N VAL A 656 11.62 3.46 -20.20
CA VAL A 656 12.08 2.09 -20.40
C VAL A 656 13.15 1.78 -19.35
N CYS A 657 12.91 0.75 -18.55
CA CYS A 657 13.85 0.27 -17.56
C CYS A 657 14.42 -1.08 -18.00
N GLU A 658 15.72 -1.29 -17.82
CA GLU A 658 16.45 -2.53 -18.13
C GLU A 658 17.16 -3.07 -16.90
N ARG A 659 17.12 -4.38 -16.73
CA ARG A 659 17.96 -5.14 -15.79
C ARG A 659 18.76 -6.19 -16.58
N VAL A 660 20.06 -6.27 -16.36
CA VAL A 660 20.96 -7.25 -16.97
C VAL A 660 21.35 -8.30 -15.93
N GLY A 661 21.04 -9.57 -16.21
CA GLY A 661 21.15 -10.68 -15.26
C GLY A 661 20.04 -10.69 -14.21
N LEU A 662 19.89 -11.79 -13.49
CA LEU A 662 18.89 -11.94 -12.44
C LEU A 662 19.26 -11.17 -11.16
N ASP A 663 20.55 -11.08 -10.85
CA ASP A 663 21.08 -10.37 -9.68
C ASP A 663 21.26 -8.86 -9.92
N GLY A 664 20.94 -8.37 -11.13
CA GLY A 664 21.02 -6.96 -11.48
C GLY A 664 19.87 -6.13 -10.92
N ALA A 665 19.99 -4.82 -11.07
CA ALA A 665 18.92 -3.88 -10.73
C ALA A 665 18.37 -3.20 -11.99
N PHE A 666 17.09 -2.79 -11.94
CA PHE A 666 16.49 -2.03 -13.04
C PHE A 666 17.08 -0.62 -13.10
N LYS A 667 17.50 -0.22 -14.29
CA LYS A 667 18.00 1.13 -14.61
C LYS A 667 17.13 1.75 -15.68
N GLU A 668 16.84 3.02 -15.54
CA GLU A 668 16.20 3.79 -16.60
C GLU A 668 17.18 3.98 -17.76
N ILE A 669 16.85 3.44 -18.93
CA ILE A 669 17.74 3.50 -20.11
C ILE A 669 17.24 4.48 -21.17
N ALA A 670 15.95 4.78 -21.21
CA ALA A 670 15.36 5.71 -22.16
C ALA A 670 14.04 6.30 -21.67
N THR A 671 13.69 7.44 -22.26
CA THR A 671 12.33 7.99 -22.21
C THR A 671 11.83 8.18 -23.64
N THR A 672 10.64 7.67 -23.95
CA THR A 672 10.02 7.74 -25.29
C THR A 672 8.61 8.31 -25.22
N ARG A 673 8.15 8.94 -26.31
CA ARG A 673 6.75 9.39 -26.46
C ARG A 673 5.88 8.32 -27.14
N GLY A 674 6.49 7.48 -27.96
CA GLY A 674 5.77 6.38 -28.62
C GLY A 674 5.73 5.12 -27.75
N PRO A 675 4.73 4.22 -27.96
CA PRO A 675 4.56 3.02 -27.20
C PRO A 675 5.49 1.88 -27.70
N GLN A 676 6.72 2.21 -28.04
CA GLN A 676 7.73 1.24 -28.50
C GLN A 676 9.15 1.73 -28.27
N TYR A 677 10.09 0.79 -28.16
CA TYR A 677 11.53 1.05 -28.06
C TYR A 677 12.36 -0.10 -28.62
N SER A 678 13.41 0.21 -29.40
CA SER A 678 14.31 -0.80 -29.95
C SER A 678 15.55 -0.97 -29.06
N VAL A 679 15.92 -2.22 -28.81
CA VAL A 679 17.12 -2.58 -28.04
C VAL A 679 18.02 -3.48 -28.87
N ARG A 680 19.32 -3.45 -28.55
CA ARG A 680 20.33 -4.31 -29.19
C ARG A 680 21.09 -5.07 -28.12
N ILE A 681 21.15 -6.39 -28.25
CA ILE A 681 21.85 -7.31 -27.36
C ILE A 681 22.91 -8.06 -28.12
N ASN A 682 24.06 -8.22 -27.50
CA ASN A 682 25.24 -8.89 -28.12
C ASN A 682 26.05 -9.72 -27.11
N ASP A 683 25.45 -10.08 -26.00
CA ASP A 683 26.02 -10.89 -24.93
C ASP A 683 25.13 -12.10 -24.62
N ASN A 684 25.63 -13.04 -23.82
CA ASN A 684 24.90 -14.25 -23.39
C ASN A 684 24.23 -14.03 -22.03
N LYS A 685 23.58 -12.87 -21.83
CA LYS A 685 22.91 -12.55 -20.57
C LYS A 685 21.42 -12.42 -20.79
N ILE A 686 20.69 -12.56 -19.70
CA ILE A 686 19.26 -12.22 -19.65
C ILE A 686 19.13 -10.72 -19.53
N HIS A 687 18.31 -10.12 -20.40
CA HIS A 687 17.91 -8.73 -20.33
C HIS A 687 16.41 -8.66 -20.01
N SER A 688 16.06 -8.02 -18.93
CA SER A 688 14.68 -7.85 -18.44
C SER A 688 14.26 -6.40 -18.57
N TYR A 689 13.03 -6.17 -18.97
CA TYR A 689 12.49 -4.83 -19.22
C TYR A 689 11.19 -4.60 -18.46
N ARG A 690 11.01 -3.34 -17.98
CA ARG A 690 9.77 -2.80 -17.41
C ARG A 690 9.49 -1.46 -18.06
N ILE A 691 8.22 -1.13 -18.20
CA ILE A 691 7.77 0.15 -18.75
C ILE A 691 7.01 0.91 -17.67
N ILE A 692 7.34 2.19 -17.49
CA ILE A 692 6.65 3.10 -16.57
C ILE A 692 6.01 4.21 -17.41
N ALA A 693 4.69 4.35 -17.34
CA ALA A 693 3.97 5.42 -18.01
C ALA A 693 4.08 6.74 -17.23
N MET A 694 4.11 7.86 -17.93
CA MET A 694 4.21 9.20 -17.34
C MET A 694 3.26 10.21 -18.00
N ASN A 695 2.86 11.22 -17.21
CA ASN A 695 2.23 12.46 -17.64
C ASN A 695 2.63 13.62 -16.70
N ASP A 696 1.99 14.78 -16.83
CA ASP A 696 2.29 15.95 -15.98
C ASP A 696 1.84 15.80 -14.52
N GLY A 697 1.06 14.76 -14.20
CA GLY A 697 0.59 14.44 -12.85
C GLY A 697 1.48 13.47 -12.10
N GLY A 698 2.32 12.70 -12.80
CA GLY A 698 3.19 11.71 -12.16
C GLY A 698 3.58 10.56 -13.07
N ARG A 699 4.09 9.49 -12.44
CA ARG A 699 4.44 8.23 -13.09
C ARG A 699 3.60 7.07 -12.53
N SER A 700 3.35 6.07 -13.37
CA SER A 700 2.67 4.85 -12.98
C SER A 700 3.55 3.92 -12.13
N PHE A 701 2.95 2.88 -11.57
CA PHE A 701 3.68 1.66 -11.23
C PHE A 701 4.29 1.05 -12.50
N PRO A 702 5.36 0.24 -12.40
CA PRO A 702 5.92 -0.44 -13.55
C PRO A 702 4.94 -1.49 -14.12
N SER A 703 5.11 -1.82 -15.41
CA SER A 703 4.48 -2.98 -16.02
C SER A 703 4.99 -4.30 -15.41
N GLU A 704 4.41 -5.42 -15.84
CA GLU A 704 5.07 -6.72 -15.72
C GLU A 704 6.48 -6.70 -16.31
N THR A 705 7.33 -7.62 -15.88
CA THR A 705 8.69 -7.78 -16.40
C THR A 705 8.68 -8.79 -17.55
N LEU A 706 9.14 -8.36 -18.71
CA LEU A 706 9.45 -9.27 -19.80
C LEU A 706 10.96 -9.37 -20.01
N SER A 707 11.39 -10.53 -20.48
CA SER A 707 12.82 -10.82 -20.61
C SER A 707 13.15 -11.45 -21.95
N LEU A 708 14.40 -11.36 -22.32
CA LEU A 708 14.95 -12.02 -23.49
C LEU A 708 16.40 -12.45 -23.22
N GLY A 709 16.88 -13.43 -23.97
CA GLY A 709 18.27 -13.86 -23.91
C GLY A 709 18.72 -14.57 -25.20
N GLU A 710 19.92 -14.26 -25.65
CA GLU A 710 20.54 -14.95 -26.79
C GLU A 710 21.62 -15.90 -26.32
N VAL A 711 21.66 -17.13 -26.88
CA VAL A 711 22.70 -18.12 -26.66
C VAL A 711 23.49 -18.27 -27.96
N ALA A 712 24.83 -18.17 -27.88
CA ALA A 712 25.69 -18.41 -29.05
C ALA A 712 25.59 -19.88 -29.49
N GLY A 713 25.16 -20.12 -30.72
CA GLY A 713 24.91 -21.47 -31.23
C GLY A 713 23.63 -22.10 -30.68
N SER A 714 22.62 -21.27 -30.37
CA SER A 714 21.31 -21.68 -29.88
C SER A 714 20.71 -22.86 -30.65
N MET A 715 20.08 -23.78 -29.93
CA MET A 715 19.33 -24.92 -30.50
C MET A 715 17.97 -24.51 -31.06
N GLY A 716 17.52 -23.28 -30.80
CA GLY A 716 16.26 -22.71 -31.29
C GLY A 716 15.82 -21.52 -30.44
N ASP A 717 14.85 -20.77 -30.93
CA ASP A 717 14.23 -19.67 -30.23
C ASP A 717 12.92 -20.15 -29.58
N VAL A 718 12.73 -19.87 -28.29
CA VAL A 718 11.51 -20.19 -27.52
C VAL A 718 10.73 -18.93 -27.26
N LEU A 719 9.41 -18.95 -27.49
CA LEU A 719 8.51 -17.89 -27.08
C LEU A 719 8.03 -18.19 -25.66
N VAL A 720 8.42 -17.37 -24.68
CA VAL A 720 7.95 -17.42 -23.30
C VAL A 720 6.74 -16.49 -23.15
N VAL A 721 5.62 -17.02 -22.71
CA VAL A 721 4.37 -16.26 -22.54
C VAL A 721 4.08 -16.10 -21.05
N ASN A 722 4.04 -14.86 -20.56
CA ASN A 722 3.63 -14.58 -19.19
C ASN A 722 2.10 -14.59 -19.08
N GLY A 723 1.53 -15.71 -18.63
CA GLY A 723 0.10 -15.85 -18.34
C GLY A 723 -0.23 -15.72 -16.86
N PHE A 724 0.77 -15.55 -15.99
CA PHE A 724 0.56 -15.42 -14.55
C PHE A 724 0.43 -13.94 -14.13
N THR A 725 -0.78 -13.41 -14.20
CA THR A 725 -1.12 -12.02 -13.85
C THR A 725 -1.93 -11.92 -12.55
N ARG A 726 -2.36 -13.05 -12.00
CA ARG A 726 -3.23 -13.10 -10.81
C ARG A 726 -2.58 -12.45 -9.59
N VAL A 727 -3.33 -11.54 -8.96
CA VAL A 727 -3.20 -11.11 -7.57
C VAL A 727 -4.60 -11.10 -6.97
N SER A 728 -4.78 -11.75 -5.81
CA SER A 728 -6.12 -12.01 -5.30
C SER A 728 -6.14 -12.29 -3.81
N ALA A 729 -7.32 -12.10 -3.18
CA ALA A 729 -7.62 -12.59 -1.85
C ALA A 729 -7.49 -14.12 -1.75
N PRO A 730 -7.41 -14.69 -0.53
CA PRO A 730 -7.61 -16.11 -0.27
C PRO A 730 -8.99 -16.59 -0.73
N ASP A 731 -9.11 -17.90 -0.98
CA ASP A 731 -10.44 -18.51 -1.19
C ASP A 731 -11.32 -18.31 0.03
N TRP A 732 -12.64 -18.21 -0.18
CA TRP A 732 -13.59 -17.95 0.90
C TRP A 732 -14.91 -18.68 0.66
N PHE A 733 -15.63 -18.94 1.75
CA PHE A 733 -16.99 -19.45 1.72
C PHE A 733 -17.90 -18.60 2.60
N ASP A 734 -19.17 -18.52 2.23
CA ASP A 734 -20.18 -17.67 2.84
C ASP A 734 -21.51 -18.42 2.97
N GLY A 735 -21.68 -19.08 4.11
CA GLY A 735 -22.90 -19.80 4.46
C GLY A 735 -23.67 -19.11 5.59
N PRO A 736 -24.90 -19.53 5.86
CA PRO A 736 -25.74 -18.91 6.90
C PRO A 736 -25.15 -19.06 8.32
N ASP A 737 -24.54 -20.20 8.62
CA ASP A 737 -24.01 -20.51 9.95
C ASP A 737 -22.49 -20.35 10.04
N ARG A 738 -21.79 -20.50 8.93
CA ARG A 738 -20.33 -20.49 8.84
C ARG A 738 -19.85 -19.70 7.63
N ALA A 739 -18.84 -18.87 7.85
CA ALA A 739 -18.16 -18.12 6.78
C ALA A 739 -16.69 -17.90 7.14
N GLY A 740 -15.88 -17.62 6.15
CA GLY A 740 -14.48 -17.29 6.38
C GLY A 740 -13.58 -17.54 5.17
N PHE A 741 -12.29 -17.37 5.39
CA PHE A 741 -11.23 -17.55 4.40
C PHE A 741 -10.56 -18.92 4.57
N ASP A 742 -10.46 -19.68 3.46
CA ASP A 742 -9.85 -21.03 3.41
C ASP A 742 -8.54 -21.00 2.62
N ASP A 743 -7.51 -20.48 3.27
CA ASP A 743 -6.16 -20.41 2.71
C ASP A 743 -5.48 -21.79 2.52
N ASN A 744 -6.00 -22.85 3.13
CA ASN A 744 -5.56 -24.21 2.83
C ASN A 744 -6.02 -24.69 1.45
N LYS A 745 -7.14 -24.17 0.95
CA LYS A 745 -7.62 -24.43 -0.41
C LYS A 745 -6.89 -23.54 -1.42
N ASP A 746 -6.77 -22.25 -1.12
CA ASP A 746 -6.04 -21.27 -1.94
C ASP A 746 -5.72 -20.05 -1.07
N HIS A 747 -4.45 -19.84 -0.76
CA HIS A 747 -3.99 -18.67 -0.01
C HIS A 747 -4.24 -17.33 -0.75
N GLY A 748 -4.65 -17.40 -2.01
CA GLY A 748 -4.64 -16.26 -2.89
C GLY A 748 -3.24 -15.99 -3.45
N VAL A 749 -3.07 -14.80 -4.00
CA VAL A 749 -1.79 -14.37 -4.55
C VAL A 749 -1.52 -12.93 -4.12
N PRO A 750 -0.61 -12.69 -3.18
CA PRO A 750 -0.20 -11.35 -2.81
C PRO A 750 0.42 -10.56 -3.98
N TYR A 751 0.29 -9.23 -3.95
CA TYR A 751 1.05 -8.33 -4.82
C TYR A 751 2.48 -8.18 -4.28
N ILE A 752 3.47 -8.67 -4.98
CA ILE A 752 4.87 -8.75 -4.58
C ILE A 752 5.06 -9.54 -3.27
N GLN A 753 4.53 -9.03 -2.16
CA GLN A 753 4.54 -9.67 -0.83
C GLN A 753 3.33 -9.23 0.00
N GLN A 754 2.91 -10.08 0.93
CA GLN A 754 1.88 -9.78 1.91
C GLN A 754 2.54 -9.56 3.28
N ILE A 755 2.34 -8.36 3.82
CA ILE A 755 2.97 -7.92 5.07
C ILE A 755 2.02 -7.96 6.28
N ASN A 756 0.78 -8.38 6.08
CA ASN A 756 -0.29 -8.34 7.08
C ASN A 756 -0.94 -9.71 7.36
N TYR A 757 -0.38 -10.81 6.86
CA TYR A 757 -0.87 -12.14 7.15
C TYR A 757 -0.29 -12.64 8.48
N LEU A 758 -1.16 -13.00 9.41
CA LEU A 758 -0.75 -13.50 10.74
C LEU A 758 -0.84 -15.02 10.86
N GLY A 759 -1.79 -15.63 10.15
CA GLY A 759 -2.05 -17.07 10.17
C GLY A 759 -3.47 -17.38 9.74
N SER A 760 -3.77 -18.68 9.58
CA SER A 760 -5.07 -19.17 9.11
C SER A 760 -6.19 -18.84 10.10
N GLN A 761 -7.38 -18.50 9.54
CA GLN A 761 -8.61 -18.45 10.35
C GLN A 761 -8.92 -19.85 10.90
N TYR A 762 -9.38 -19.94 12.16
CA TYR A 762 -9.78 -21.20 12.79
C TYR A 762 -11.21 -21.21 13.34
N GLU A 763 -11.81 -20.02 13.63
CA GLU A 763 -13.20 -19.93 14.04
C GLU A 763 -14.05 -19.35 12.89
N PHE A 764 -14.94 -20.23 12.37
CA PHE A 764 -15.79 -19.91 11.21
C PHE A 764 -17.26 -19.75 11.56
N ARG A 765 -17.67 -20.03 12.80
CA ARG A 765 -19.06 -19.99 13.22
C ARG A 765 -19.51 -18.57 13.53
N ARG A 766 -20.55 -18.09 12.84
CA ARG A 766 -21.11 -16.75 13.00
C ARG A 766 -21.78 -16.50 14.35
N ASP A 767 -22.22 -17.55 15.05
CA ASP A 767 -22.86 -17.47 16.37
C ASP A 767 -21.88 -17.33 17.54
N ILE A 768 -20.59 -17.57 17.34
CA ILE A 768 -19.56 -17.36 18.35
C ILE A 768 -19.20 -15.87 18.42
N LYS A 769 -19.75 -15.19 19.39
CA LYS A 769 -19.52 -13.77 19.58
C LYS A 769 -18.12 -13.50 20.17
N TRP A 770 -17.59 -12.36 19.79
CA TRP A 770 -16.38 -11.83 20.39
C TRP A 770 -16.55 -11.61 21.91
N THR A 771 -15.55 -12.01 22.71
CA THR A 771 -15.52 -11.85 24.16
C THR A 771 -14.44 -10.89 24.64
N ASP A 772 -13.20 -11.05 24.16
CA ASP A 772 -12.05 -10.20 24.41
C ASP A 772 -10.96 -10.44 23.35
N ASP A 773 -9.86 -9.72 23.42
CA ASP A 773 -8.76 -9.81 22.44
C ASP A 773 -8.02 -11.15 22.48
N ASP A 774 -8.05 -11.86 23.63
CA ASP A 774 -7.47 -13.20 23.77
C ASP A 774 -8.42 -14.33 23.29
N ALA A 775 -9.72 -14.03 23.15
CA ALA A 775 -10.76 -14.98 22.70
C ALA A 775 -11.80 -14.28 21.79
N PRO A 776 -11.39 -13.87 20.59
CA PRO A 776 -12.18 -12.93 19.78
C PRO A 776 -13.44 -13.53 19.11
N GLY A 777 -13.63 -14.84 19.03
CA GLY A 777 -14.84 -15.45 18.45
C GLY A 777 -14.78 -15.58 16.93
N PHE A 778 -15.88 -15.29 16.24
CA PHE A 778 -15.97 -15.41 14.77
C PHE A 778 -14.85 -14.65 14.08
N GLY A 779 -14.17 -15.30 13.14
CA GLY A 779 -13.04 -14.75 12.42
C GLY A 779 -11.67 -14.96 13.09
N SER A 780 -11.62 -15.47 14.33
CA SER A 780 -10.35 -15.72 15.05
C SER A 780 -9.33 -16.42 14.19
N SER A 781 -8.10 -15.94 14.22
CA SER A 781 -7.01 -16.41 13.38
C SER A 781 -5.76 -16.73 14.20
N ARG A 782 -4.90 -17.58 13.64
CA ARG A 782 -3.62 -18.00 14.22
C ARG A 782 -2.60 -16.87 14.13
N SER A 783 -1.44 -17.07 14.76
CA SER A 783 -0.33 -16.10 14.81
C SER A 783 1.02 -16.73 14.44
N ASP A 784 1.01 -17.84 13.71
CA ASP A 784 2.20 -18.62 13.35
C ASP A 784 3.03 -18.01 12.21
N HIS A 785 2.51 -16.96 11.54
CA HIS A 785 3.20 -16.21 10.49
C HIS A 785 3.39 -14.70 10.82
N GLU A 786 3.14 -14.31 12.06
CA GLU A 786 3.03 -12.92 12.50
C GLU A 786 4.25 -12.04 12.19
N THR A 787 5.45 -12.61 12.18
CA THR A 787 6.71 -11.89 11.91
C THR A 787 7.33 -12.19 10.55
N MET A 788 6.59 -12.85 9.65
CA MET A 788 7.07 -13.23 8.32
C MET A 788 6.22 -12.59 7.23
N ASN A 789 6.87 -11.91 6.30
CA ASN A 789 6.21 -11.49 5.06
C ASN A 789 6.00 -12.70 4.15
N VAL A 790 4.84 -12.81 3.51
CA VAL A 790 4.54 -13.92 2.59
C VAL A 790 4.78 -13.46 1.16
N ALA A 791 5.65 -14.16 0.42
CA ALA A 791 5.95 -13.87 -0.97
C ALA A 791 4.73 -14.08 -1.88
N GLY A 792 4.57 -13.21 -2.89
CA GLY A 792 3.49 -13.23 -3.86
C GLY A 792 3.96 -13.23 -5.30
N ASN A 793 3.14 -12.66 -6.19
CA ASN A 793 3.47 -12.49 -7.60
C ASN A 793 4.41 -11.30 -7.79
N THR A 794 5.65 -11.57 -8.20
CA THR A 794 6.67 -10.56 -8.50
C THR A 794 6.62 -10.08 -9.96
N PHE A 795 5.79 -10.70 -10.81
CA PHE A 795 5.66 -10.44 -12.25
C PHE A 795 6.98 -10.57 -13.03
N ASP A 796 7.92 -11.39 -12.56
CA ASP A 796 9.29 -11.48 -13.09
C ASP A 796 9.68 -12.91 -13.54
N PHE A 797 8.70 -13.78 -13.70
CA PHE A 797 8.92 -15.20 -14.00
C PHE A 797 9.46 -15.49 -15.39
N PRO A 798 9.26 -14.65 -16.44
CA PRO A 798 9.94 -14.84 -17.74
C PRO A 798 11.46 -14.86 -17.62
N ALA A 799 12.06 -14.16 -16.66
CA ALA A 799 13.50 -14.22 -16.41
C ALA A 799 13.93 -15.57 -15.81
N VAL A 800 13.12 -16.15 -14.90
CA VAL A 800 13.39 -17.44 -14.25
C VAL A 800 13.31 -18.59 -15.25
N HIS A 801 12.28 -18.61 -16.09
CA HIS A 801 12.16 -19.58 -17.19
C HIS A 801 13.26 -19.40 -18.22
N GLY A 802 13.58 -18.13 -18.55
CA GLY A 802 14.66 -17.79 -19.47
C GLY A 802 16.02 -18.27 -19.00
N GLU A 803 16.33 -18.22 -17.70
CA GLU A 803 17.55 -18.79 -17.13
C GLU A 803 17.64 -20.30 -17.39
N ALA A 804 16.56 -21.01 -17.13
CA ALA A 804 16.50 -22.46 -17.36
C ALA A 804 16.63 -22.81 -18.86
N LEU A 805 16.00 -22.01 -19.75
CA LEU A 805 16.12 -22.17 -21.20
C LEU A 805 17.53 -21.89 -21.71
N MET A 806 18.16 -20.79 -21.30
CA MET A 806 19.52 -20.47 -21.71
C MET A 806 20.53 -21.51 -21.23
N ASN A 807 20.38 -22.00 -20.01
CA ASN A 807 21.18 -23.07 -19.45
C ASN A 807 20.96 -24.41 -20.20
N ALA A 808 19.77 -24.61 -20.77
CA ALA A 808 19.47 -25.75 -21.68
C ALA A 808 19.91 -25.53 -23.14
N GLY A 809 20.49 -24.37 -23.46
CA GLY A 809 21.05 -24.07 -24.81
C GLY A 809 20.06 -23.40 -25.77
N TYR A 810 18.98 -22.84 -25.32
CA TYR A 810 17.96 -22.13 -26.11
C TYR A 810 17.99 -20.63 -25.90
N SER A 811 17.81 -19.87 -26.97
CA SER A 811 17.50 -18.45 -26.92
C SER A 811 16.00 -18.25 -26.69
N PHE A 812 15.60 -17.10 -26.13
CA PHE A 812 14.19 -16.83 -25.90
C PHE A 812 13.84 -15.33 -25.99
N VAL A 813 12.60 -15.08 -26.27
CA VAL A 813 11.94 -13.79 -26.06
C VAL A 813 10.66 -14.01 -25.28
N SER A 814 10.09 -12.95 -24.69
CA SER A 814 8.83 -13.07 -23.97
C SER A 814 7.78 -12.03 -24.37
N CYS A 815 6.53 -12.40 -24.18
CA CYS A 815 5.38 -11.50 -24.30
C CYS A 815 4.35 -11.75 -23.18
N SER A 816 3.48 -10.76 -22.91
CA SER A 816 2.31 -10.97 -22.08
C SER A 816 1.26 -11.82 -22.81
N GLN A 817 0.40 -12.52 -22.06
CA GLN A 817 -0.74 -13.23 -22.64
C GLN A 817 -1.65 -12.26 -23.42
N GLN A 818 -1.85 -11.03 -22.90
CA GLN A 818 -2.64 -10.01 -23.60
C GLN A 818 -2.06 -9.64 -24.96
N ALA A 819 -0.74 -9.52 -25.06
CA ALA A 819 -0.06 -9.28 -26.34
C ALA A 819 -0.21 -10.47 -27.30
N LEU A 820 -0.06 -11.69 -26.79
CA LEU A 820 -0.25 -12.92 -27.55
C LEU A 820 -1.65 -12.98 -28.15
N GLU A 821 -2.67 -12.67 -27.38
CA GLU A 821 -4.08 -12.65 -27.80
C GLU A 821 -4.40 -11.50 -28.77
N SER A 822 -3.63 -10.40 -28.72
CA SER A 822 -3.84 -9.17 -29.50
C SER A 822 -3.10 -9.12 -30.84
N ASN A 823 -2.71 -10.25 -31.41
CA ASN A 823 -2.03 -10.43 -32.71
C ASN A 823 -0.49 -10.47 -32.68
N TYR A 824 0.12 -10.94 -31.61
CA TYR A 824 1.54 -11.28 -31.65
C TYR A 824 1.81 -12.36 -32.71
N ASP A 825 2.82 -12.15 -33.55
CA ASP A 825 3.17 -13.11 -34.58
C ASP A 825 3.97 -14.29 -34.00
N VAL A 826 3.40 -15.48 -34.01
CA VAL A 826 3.99 -16.70 -33.48
C VAL A 826 4.62 -17.56 -34.55
N SER A 827 4.58 -17.16 -35.86
CA SER A 827 4.98 -17.99 -36.99
C SER A 827 6.47 -18.38 -37.01
N ASP A 828 7.31 -17.54 -36.41
CA ASP A 828 8.77 -17.78 -36.35
C ASP A 828 9.18 -18.76 -35.26
N TYR A 829 8.25 -19.14 -34.38
CA TYR A 829 8.54 -20.01 -33.23
C TYR A 829 8.05 -21.45 -33.49
N ARG A 830 8.78 -22.41 -32.92
CA ARG A 830 8.39 -23.83 -32.86
C ARG A 830 8.18 -24.34 -31.46
N LEU A 831 8.60 -23.58 -30.46
CA LEU A 831 8.48 -23.90 -29.04
C LEU A 831 7.84 -22.71 -28.30
N MET A 832 6.83 -22.99 -27.49
CA MET A 832 6.19 -22.03 -26.61
C MET A 832 6.21 -22.53 -25.17
N ASP A 833 6.60 -21.66 -24.26
CA ASP A 833 6.58 -21.90 -22.81
C ASP A 833 5.55 -20.96 -22.19
N LEU A 834 4.41 -21.51 -21.74
CA LEU A 834 3.30 -20.76 -21.15
C LEU A 834 3.36 -20.86 -19.63
N ILE A 835 3.73 -19.76 -19.00
CA ILE A 835 3.82 -19.58 -17.54
C ILE A 835 2.43 -19.27 -16.99
N LEU A 836 1.88 -20.14 -16.15
CA LEU A 836 0.58 -19.94 -15.51
C LEU A 836 0.64 -19.79 -14.00
N GLY A 837 1.73 -20.15 -13.35
CA GLY A 837 1.91 -19.98 -11.90
C GLY A 837 0.68 -20.44 -11.10
N LYS A 838 0.07 -19.52 -10.35
CA LYS A 838 -1.21 -19.72 -9.66
C LYS A 838 -2.38 -19.03 -10.38
N GLN A 839 -2.33 -18.89 -11.71
CA GLN A 839 -3.44 -18.36 -12.51
C GLN A 839 -4.67 -19.26 -12.38
N LYS A 840 -5.83 -18.68 -12.10
CA LYS A 840 -7.12 -19.38 -11.93
C LYS A 840 -8.25 -18.36 -11.97
N GLU A 841 -9.37 -18.71 -12.61
CA GLU A 841 -10.59 -17.89 -12.55
C GLU A 841 -11.11 -17.81 -11.12
N ILE A 842 -11.30 -16.61 -10.61
CA ILE A 842 -11.81 -16.35 -9.26
C ILE A 842 -13.00 -15.39 -9.29
N LYS A 843 -13.88 -15.49 -8.28
CA LYS A 843 -14.85 -14.45 -7.94
C LYS A 843 -14.18 -13.37 -7.12
N THR A 844 -14.57 -12.13 -7.34
CA THR A 844 -14.06 -10.98 -6.62
C THR A 844 -15.15 -10.41 -5.70
N GLY A 845 -14.85 -10.20 -4.43
CA GLY A 845 -15.76 -9.61 -3.45
C GLY A 845 -17.05 -10.40 -3.27
N SER A 846 -18.19 -9.70 -3.22
CA SER A 846 -19.52 -10.29 -2.98
C SER A 846 -20.10 -11.05 -4.18
N GLY A 847 -19.39 -11.09 -5.30
CA GLY A 847 -19.85 -11.71 -6.53
C GLY A 847 -20.66 -10.81 -7.45
N LEU A 848 -20.74 -9.51 -7.17
CA LEU A 848 -21.26 -8.51 -8.10
C LEU A 848 -20.30 -8.21 -9.23
N MET A 849 -19.01 -8.40 -9.01
CA MET A 849 -18.01 -8.30 -10.05
C MET A 849 -17.94 -9.59 -10.88
N THR A 850 -17.59 -9.42 -12.15
CA THR A 850 -17.25 -10.52 -13.04
C THR A 850 -16.06 -11.30 -12.50
N THR A 851 -16.00 -12.59 -12.84
CA THR A 851 -14.82 -13.41 -12.57
C THR A 851 -13.58 -12.82 -13.26
N ARG A 852 -12.40 -13.04 -12.66
CA ARG A 852 -11.11 -12.57 -13.18
C ARG A 852 -10.11 -13.72 -13.27
N PHE A 853 -9.05 -13.52 -14.04
CA PHE A 853 -7.87 -14.38 -14.11
C PHE A 853 -8.09 -15.76 -14.74
N LYS A 854 -9.11 -15.91 -15.58
CA LYS A 854 -9.33 -17.13 -16.36
C LYS A 854 -8.09 -17.48 -17.19
N ILE A 855 -7.67 -18.74 -17.15
CA ILE A 855 -6.54 -19.25 -17.97
C ILE A 855 -6.93 -19.32 -19.44
N TYR A 856 -7.91 -20.15 -19.74
CA TYR A 856 -8.26 -20.53 -21.14
C TYR A 856 -9.30 -19.58 -21.73
N THR A 857 -8.90 -18.32 -21.93
CA THR A 857 -9.71 -17.34 -22.66
C THR A 857 -9.93 -17.81 -24.11
N THR A 858 -10.97 -17.33 -24.76
CA THR A 858 -11.18 -17.61 -26.19
C THR A 858 -10.00 -17.16 -27.07
N GLY A 859 -9.37 -16.02 -26.68
CA GLY A 859 -8.18 -15.52 -27.36
C GLY A 859 -7.02 -16.49 -27.28
N LEU A 860 -6.67 -16.95 -26.09
CA LEU A 860 -5.59 -17.93 -25.87
C LEU A 860 -5.85 -19.25 -26.61
N GLN A 861 -7.08 -19.79 -26.50
CA GLN A 861 -7.46 -21.04 -27.21
C GLN A 861 -7.23 -20.92 -28.72
N ASN A 862 -7.65 -19.79 -29.32
CA ASN A 862 -7.48 -19.55 -30.77
C ASN A 862 -5.99 -19.46 -31.17
N VAL A 863 -5.15 -18.81 -30.35
CA VAL A 863 -3.71 -18.72 -30.64
C VAL A 863 -3.05 -20.07 -30.50
N LEU A 864 -3.32 -20.81 -29.43
CA LEU A 864 -2.75 -22.14 -29.22
C LEU A 864 -3.14 -23.11 -30.36
N ARG A 865 -4.40 -23.11 -30.85
CA ARG A 865 -4.80 -23.92 -32.02
C ARG A 865 -3.97 -23.55 -33.25
N ARG A 866 -3.88 -22.25 -33.59
CA ARG A 866 -3.08 -21.82 -34.76
C ARG A 866 -1.62 -22.22 -34.64
N PHE A 867 -1.04 -22.09 -33.46
CA PHE A 867 0.34 -22.41 -33.18
C PHE A 867 0.62 -23.91 -33.33
N THR A 868 -0.26 -24.75 -32.75
CA THR A 868 -0.12 -26.22 -32.83
C THR A 868 -0.46 -26.75 -34.20
N ASP A 869 -1.46 -26.19 -34.90
CA ASP A 869 -1.77 -26.53 -36.29
C ASP A 869 -0.58 -26.20 -37.23
N GLY A 870 0.22 -25.18 -36.89
CA GLY A 870 1.50 -24.83 -37.51
C GLY A 870 2.66 -25.76 -37.14
N GLY A 871 2.44 -26.78 -36.32
CA GLY A 871 3.46 -27.72 -35.82
C GLY A 871 4.29 -27.18 -34.63
N GLY A 872 3.78 -26.15 -33.92
CA GLY A 872 4.40 -25.62 -32.72
C GLY A 872 4.13 -26.48 -31.50
N SER A 873 5.13 -26.80 -30.69
CA SER A 873 5.04 -27.59 -29.46
C SER A 873 4.94 -26.68 -28.22
N VAL A 874 4.21 -27.11 -27.19
CA VAL A 874 3.86 -26.27 -26.03
C VAL A 874 4.27 -26.92 -24.71
N LEU A 875 5.00 -26.19 -23.89
CA LEU A 875 5.09 -26.39 -22.44
C LEU A 875 4.02 -25.54 -21.75
N LEU A 876 3.29 -26.14 -20.82
CA LEU A 876 2.31 -25.45 -19.99
C LEU A 876 2.55 -25.85 -18.54
N SER A 877 2.81 -24.88 -17.65
CA SER A 877 3.09 -25.15 -16.24
C SER A 877 2.29 -24.20 -15.31
N GLY A 878 1.61 -24.77 -14.32
CA GLY A 878 0.84 -24.00 -13.35
C GLY A 878 0.08 -24.87 -12.35
N ALA A 879 -0.27 -24.29 -11.21
CA ALA A 879 -0.94 -24.99 -10.12
C ALA A 879 -2.38 -25.41 -10.44
N TYR A 880 -3.09 -24.65 -11.27
CA TYR A 880 -4.53 -24.78 -11.50
C TYR A 880 -4.87 -25.04 -12.98
N VAL A 881 -3.99 -25.69 -13.71
CA VAL A 881 -4.15 -25.94 -15.16
C VAL A 881 -5.44 -26.70 -15.51
N GLY A 882 -5.91 -27.54 -14.60
CA GLY A 882 -7.18 -28.27 -14.74
C GLY A 882 -8.29 -27.66 -13.89
N SER A 883 -8.01 -27.30 -12.65
CA SER A 883 -9.00 -26.74 -11.71
C SER A 883 -9.70 -25.51 -12.27
N ASP A 884 -9.04 -24.68 -13.10
CA ASP A 884 -9.64 -23.53 -13.80
C ASP A 884 -10.88 -23.91 -14.65
N LEU A 885 -10.93 -25.13 -15.17
CA LEU A 885 -12.00 -25.62 -16.05
C LEU A 885 -13.01 -26.56 -15.37
N TRP A 886 -12.58 -27.30 -14.33
CA TRP A 886 -13.40 -28.32 -13.64
C TRP A 886 -13.90 -27.88 -12.29
N ASP A 887 -13.20 -26.95 -11.63
CA ASP A 887 -13.55 -26.38 -10.32
C ASP A 887 -13.38 -24.84 -10.34
N ASN A 888 -14.08 -24.20 -11.27
CA ASN A 888 -13.98 -22.75 -11.42
C ASN A 888 -14.86 -21.98 -10.40
N ALA A 889 -14.54 -20.70 -10.22
CA ALA A 889 -15.22 -19.82 -9.27
C ALA A 889 -16.71 -19.58 -9.59
N ALA A 890 -17.12 -19.78 -10.84
CA ALA A 890 -18.52 -19.65 -11.25
C ALA A 890 -19.39 -20.86 -10.84
N GLY A 891 -18.76 -21.95 -10.35
CA GLY A 891 -19.44 -23.20 -10.04
C GLY A 891 -19.96 -23.94 -11.28
N ASN A 892 -19.53 -23.54 -12.46
CA ASN A 892 -19.91 -24.12 -13.74
C ASN A 892 -18.71 -24.82 -14.37
N ASN A 893 -18.90 -26.03 -14.87
CA ASN A 893 -17.91 -26.70 -15.69
C ASN A 893 -17.81 -25.99 -17.05
N ASP A 894 -16.61 -25.55 -17.41
CA ASP A 894 -16.34 -25.01 -18.77
C ASP A 894 -16.15 -26.16 -19.77
N VAL A 895 -17.26 -26.72 -20.24
CA VAL A 895 -17.26 -27.88 -21.17
C VAL A 895 -16.47 -27.58 -22.46
N ALA A 896 -16.55 -26.34 -22.97
CA ALA A 896 -15.82 -25.95 -24.19
C ALA A 896 -14.31 -25.88 -23.94
N GLY A 897 -13.90 -25.29 -22.82
CA GLY A 897 -12.50 -25.28 -22.37
C GLY A 897 -11.97 -26.68 -22.09
N GLN A 898 -12.77 -27.53 -21.43
CA GLN A 898 -12.40 -28.95 -21.22
C GLN A 898 -12.19 -29.71 -22.53
N ALA A 899 -13.07 -29.50 -23.54
CA ALA A 899 -12.90 -30.10 -24.87
C ALA A 899 -11.61 -29.58 -25.52
N PHE A 900 -11.33 -28.28 -25.45
CA PHE A 900 -10.12 -27.69 -25.99
C PHE A 900 -8.85 -28.32 -25.41
N VAL A 901 -8.72 -28.42 -24.08
CA VAL A 901 -7.49 -28.97 -23.45
C VAL A 901 -7.31 -30.47 -23.73
N LYS A 902 -8.42 -31.23 -23.83
CA LYS A 902 -8.37 -32.63 -24.24
C LYS A 902 -7.86 -32.82 -25.65
N ASP A 903 -8.41 -32.03 -26.59
CA ASP A 903 -8.13 -32.18 -28.03
C ASP A 903 -6.77 -31.60 -28.39
N VAL A 904 -6.40 -30.43 -27.87
CA VAL A 904 -5.19 -29.68 -28.27
C VAL A 904 -4.02 -29.96 -27.32
N LEU A 905 -4.22 -29.90 -26.03
CA LEU A 905 -3.16 -30.04 -25.03
C LEU A 905 -2.97 -31.47 -24.53
N GLY A 906 -3.97 -32.33 -24.74
CA GLY A 906 -3.88 -33.77 -24.49
C GLY A 906 -4.04 -34.19 -23.04
N PHE A 907 -4.71 -33.37 -22.18
CA PHE A 907 -4.90 -33.69 -20.77
C PHE A 907 -6.33 -33.57 -20.27
N GLU A 908 -6.58 -34.21 -19.14
CA GLU A 908 -7.77 -34.05 -18.30
C GLU A 908 -7.37 -33.77 -16.84
N HIS A 909 -8.18 -33.01 -16.15
CA HIS A 909 -8.08 -32.84 -14.70
C HIS A 909 -8.46 -34.13 -13.97
N LEU A 910 -7.69 -34.52 -12.98
CA LEU A 910 -7.97 -35.68 -12.14
C LEU A 910 -8.38 -35.28 -10.72
N HIS A 911 -7.60 -34.40 -10.10
CA HIS A 911 -7.79 -33.96 -8.72
C HIS A 911 -7.09 -32.63 -8.48
N GLY A 912 -7.73 -31.68 -7.80
CA GLY A 912 -7.06 -30.50 -7.22
C GLY A 912 -6.39 -30.83 -5.90
N ARG A 913 -5.50 -29.96 -5.42
CA ARG A 913 -4.75 -30.14 -4.16
C ARG A 913 -4.04 -31.51 -4.06
N ALA A 914 -3.34 -31.86 -5.10
CA ALA A 914 -2.77 -33.18 -5.30
C ALA A 914 -1.47 -33.44 -4.51
N SER A 915 -0.84 -32.44 -3.90
CA SER A 915 0.34 -32.61 -3.07
C SER A 915 0.41 -31.50 -2.00
N LEU A 916 0.94 -31.87 -0.83
CA LEU A 916 1.18 -30.98 0.31
C LEU A 916 2.69 -30.80 0.60
N ASP A 917 3.53 -31.72 0.13
CA ASP A 917 4.99 -31.71 0.38
C ASP A 917 5.80 -31.15 -0.80
N GLY A 918 5.19 -31.01 -1.98
CA GLY A 918 5.82 -30.46 -3.17
C GLY A 918 6.85 -31.36 -3.85
N THR A 919 6.92 -32.64 -3.51
CA THR A 919 7.86 -33.57 -4.16
C THR A 919 7.27 -34.21 -5.40
N VAL A 920 8.06 -34.30 -6.47
CA VAL A 920 7.68 -34.96 -7.73
C VAL A 920 8.81 -35.83 -8.26
N THR A 921 8.45 -36.97 -8.86
CA THR A 921 9.42 -37.92 -9.45
C THR A 921 8.99 -38.32 -10.86
N SER A 922 9.94 -38.44 -11.76
CA SER A 922 9.66 -39.04 -13.06
C SER A 922 9.37 -40.53 -12.95
N VAL A 923 8.52 -41.03 -13.84
CA VAL A 923 8.22 -42.46 -13.97
C VAL A 923 8.77 -43.00 -15.28
N ASP A 924 8.80 -44.34 -15.44
CA ASP A 924 9.21 -44.97 -16.69
C ASP A 924 8.37 -44.42 -17.86
N SER A 925 9.04 -43.87 -18.84
CA SER A 925 8.44 -43.23 -20.00
C SER A 925 8.57 -44.10 -21.24
N PRO A 926 7.55 -44.16 -22.10
CA PRO A 926 7.67 -44.78 -23.41
C PRO A 926 8.59 -44.02 -24.36
N ASP A 927 8.85 -42.75 -24.08
CA ASP A 927 9.78 -41.93 -24.86
C ASP A 927 11.15 -41.86 -24.19
N ILE A 928 12.18 -42.22 -24.91
CA ILE A 928 13.57 -42.31 -24.41
C ILE A 928 14.09 -40.94 -23.90
N ARG A 929 13.61 -39.86 -24.46
CA ARG A 929 14.01 -38.48 -24.03
C ARG A 929 13.58 -38.13 -22.64
N LEU A 930 12.48 -38.73 -22.15
CA LEU A 930 11.92 -38.53 -20.81
C LEU A 930 12.13 -39.72 -19.86
N SER A 931 12.81 -40.80 -20.33
CA SER A 931 12.97 -42.06 -19.60
C SER A 931 14.00 -42.01 -18.45
N SER A 932 14.88 -40.99 -18.41
CA SER A 932 15.86 -40.86 -17.34
C SER A 932 15.17 -40.55 -15.96
N PRO A 933 15.54 -41.30 -14.88
CA PRO A 933 15.03 -41.00 -13.56
C PRO A 933 15.34 -39.56 -13.11
N GLY A 934 14.40 -38.93 -12.39
CA GLY A 934 14.56 -37.60 -11.84
C GLY A 934 13.61 -37.36 -10.67
N ALA A 935 14.04 -36.51 -9.76
CA ALA A 935 13.24 -36.03 -8.65
C ALA A 935 13.43 -34.51 -8.52
N TRP A 936 12.37 -33.81 -8.21
CA TRP A 936 12.35 -32.36 -8.05
C TRP A 936 11.45 -31.99 -6.88
N THR A 937 11.68 -30.80 -6.32
CA THR A 937 10.88 -30.25 -5.26
C THR A 937 10.45 -28.83 -5.60
N PHE A 938 9.17 -28.53 -5.44
CA PHE A 938 8.66 -27.15 -5.56
C PHE A 938 8.24 -26.60 -4.19
N VAL A 939 8.19 -25.29 -4.10
CA VAL A 939 7.80 -24.58 -2.87
C VAL A 939 6.30 -24.80 -2.60
N SER A 940 5.97 -25.56 -1.55
CA SER A 940 4.60 -25.89 -1.16
C SER A 940 4.12 -25.17 0.11
N LYS A 941 5.02 -24.49 0.83
CA LYS A 941 4.73 -23.78 2.10
C LYS A 941 5.03 -22.30 2.00
N LEU A 942 4.22 -21.51 2.68
CA LEU A 942 4.40 -20.06 2.75
C LEU A 942 5.80 -19.70 3.27
N ASN A 943 6.41 -18.71 2.62
CA ASN A 943 7.74 -18.19 2.95
C ASN A 943 7.90 -16.76 2.38
N ASP A 944 9.03 -16.12 2.67
CA ASP A 944 9.32 -14.73 2.31
C ASP A 944 10.05 -14.55 0.96
N ARG A 945 10.36 -15.63 0.24
CA ARG A 945 11.20 -15.59 -0.97
C ARG A 945 10.45 -15.86 -2.26
N GLN A 946 9.52 -16.82 -2.24
CA GLN A 946 8.80 -17.27 -3.40
C GLN A 946 7.38 -17.68 -3.02
N TYR A 947 6.40 -17.40 -3.86
CA TYR A 947 5.03 -17.82 -3.62
C TYR A 947 4.92 -19.34 -3.45
N ALA A 948 4.03 -19.77 -2.56
CA ALA A 948 3.79 -21.18 -2.29
C ALA A 948 2.74 -21.76 -3.24
N VAL A 949 2.88 -23.03 -3.55
CA VAL A 949 1.94 -23.85 -4.33
C VAL A 949 1.28 -24.85 -3.39
N GLU A 950 0.27 -24.42 -2.67
CA GLU A 950 -0.44 -25.20 -1.66
C GLU A 950 -1.46 -26.19 -2.23
N SER A 951 -1.90 -25.97 -3.47
CA SER A 951 -2.98 -26.72 -4.11
C SER A 951 -2.69 -27.06 -5.58
N PRO A 952 -1.62 -27.84 -5.89
CA PRO A 952 -1.30 -28.23 -7.26
C PRO A 952 -2.33 -29.22 -7.80
N ASP A 953 -2.49 -29.24 -9.15
CA ASP A 953 -3.40 -30.16 -9.83
C ASP A 953 -2.75 -31.52 -10.12
N ALA A 954 -3.50 -32.60 -10.02
CA ALA A 954 -3.19 -33.86 -10.69
C ALA A 954 -3.85 -33.87 -12.07
N VAL A 955 -3.07 -34.23 -13.11
CA VAL A 955 -3.48 -34.25 -14.51
C VAL A 955 -3.19 -35.61 -15.13
N ARG A 956 -4.08 -36.10 -15.99
CA ARG A 956 -3.89 -37.35 -16.73
C ARG A 956 -3.99 -37.13 -18.23
N ALA A 957 -3.42 -38.03 -19.02
CA ALA A 957 -3.57 -38.00 -20.46
C ALA A 957 -5.05 -38.17 -20.85
N SER A 958 -5.52 -37.40 -21.84
CA SER A 958 -6.91 -37.45 -22.33
C SER A 958 -7.18 -38.62 -23.28
N ASP A 959 -6.10 -39.17 -23.91
CA ASP A 959 -6.16 -40.28 -24.87
C ASP A 959 -4.81 -41.04 -24.90
N ASP A 960 -4.70 -42.06 -25.74
CA ASP A 960 -3.54 -42.96 -25.87
C ASP A 960 -2.31 -42.33 -26.53
N ARG A 961 -2.39 -41.11 -27.04
CA ARG A 961 -1.24 -40.32 -27.56
C ARG A 961 -0.46 -39.66 -26.45
N GLY A 962 -0.98 -39.64 -25.24
CA GLY A 962 -0.34 -39.08 -24.05
C GLY A 962 -0.01 -40.14 -23.03
N PHE A 963 0.95 -39.79 -22.15
CA PHE A 963 1.36 -40.67 -21.04
C PHE A 963 1.74 -39.82 -19.79
N THR A 964 1.61 -40.44 -18.60
CA THR A 964 2.11 -39.82 -17.36
C THR A 964 3.61 -39.82 -17.37
N TRP A 965 4.21 -38.63 -17.24
CA TRP A 965 5.66 -38.46 -17.13
C TRP A 965 6.15 -38.30 -15.70
N MET A 966 5.37 -37.65 -14.85
CA MET A 966 5.74 -37.42 -13.45
C MET A 966 4.60 -37.75 -12.50
N ARG A 967 4.94 -38.10 -11.24
CA ARG A 967 4.00 -38.33 -10.15
C ARG A 967 4.43 -37.59 -8.90
N TYR A 968 3.44 -37.14 -8.10
CA TYR A 968 3.66 -36.62 -6.77
C TYR A 968 4.20 -37.72 -5.85
N GLY A 969 5.25 -37.39 -5.07
CA GLY A 969 5.98 -38.38 -4.26
C GLY A 969 5.16 -38.99 -3.12
N GLU A 970 4.30 -38.18 -2.48
CA GLU A 970 3.56 -38.59 -1.30
C GLU A 970 2.42 -39.57 -1.57
N ASN A 971 1.82 -39.55 -2.76
CA ASN A 971 0.59 -40.31 -3.02
C ASN A 971 0.54 -40.96 -4.42
N GLY A 972 1.52 -40.68 -5.29
CA GLY A 972 1.61 -41.23 -6.62
C GLY A 972 0.61 -40.70 -7.64
N LEU A 973 -0.13 -39.64 -7.35
CA LEU A 973 -1.02 -38.97 -8.30
C LEU A 973 -0.21 -38.41 -9.47
N PRO A 974 -0.72 -38.42 -10.71
CA PRO A 974 0.00 -37.88 -11.87
C PRO A 974 0.19 -36.37 -11.75
N ALA A 975 1.46 -35.90 -11.77
CA ALA A 975 1.84 -34.51 -11.63
C ALA A 975 2.11 -33.83 -12.98
N ALA A 976 2.54 -34.61 -13.98
CA ALA A 976 2.76 -34.10 -15.35
C ALA A 976 2.49 -35.18 -16.39
N ILE A 977 2.02 -34.74 -17.55
CA ILE A 977 1.83 -35.58 -18.72
C ILE A 977 2.67 -35.05 -19.89
N ALA A 978 3.02 -35.95 -20.81
CA ALA A 978 3.58 -35.63 -22.11
C ALA A 978 2.74 -36.27 -23.20
N SER A 979 2.52 -35.59 -24.33
CA SER A 979 1.66 -36.07 -25.40
C SER A 979 2.28 -35.76 -26.79
N ASP A 980 2.29 -36.77 -27.70
CA ASP A 980 2.64 -36.59 -29.10
C ASP A 980 1.36 -36.58 -29.94
N ARG A 981 1.01 -35.41 -30.43
CA ARG A 981 -0.25 -35.17 -31.15
C ARG A 981 -0.13 -35.41 -32.66
N GLY A 982 1.00 -35.98 -33.13
CA GLY A 982 1.21 -36.34 -34.53
C GLY A 982 1.77 -35.24 -35.43
N GLY A 983 1.88 -34.03 -34.98
CA GLY A 983 2.48 -32.90 -35.73
C GLY A 983 3.15 -31.91 -34.78
N TYR A 984 2.85 -32.02 -33.52
CA TYR A 984 3.40 -31.24 -32.42
C TYR A 984 3.34 -32.04 -31.12
N ARG A 985 4.05 -31.55 -30.08
CA ARG A 985 4.07 -32.18 -28.77
C ARG A 985 3.68 -31.21 -27.68
N THR A 986 3.14 -31.76 -26.58
CA THR A 986 2.78 -30.99 -25.40
C THR A 986 3.36 -31.61 -24.15
N VAL A 987 3.79 -30.75 -23.21
CA VAL A 987 4.05 -31.11 -21.82
C VAL A 987 3.18 -30.26 -20.96
N VAL A 988 2.36 -30.89 -20.09
CA VAL A 988 1.50 -30.19 -19.14
C VAL A 988 1.87 -30.61 -17.73
N MET A 989 2.21 -29.63 -16.90
CA MET A 989 2.57 -29.79 -15.51
C MET A 989 1.49 -29.19 -14.60
N GLY A 990 1.02 -29.97 -13.65
CA GLY A 990 0.05 -29.52 -12.62
C GLY A 990 0.69 -28.68 -11.49
N PHE A 991 1.95 -28.27 -11.67
CA PHE A 991 2.69 -27.38 -10.80
C PHE A 991 3.58 -26.41 -11.61
N PRO A 992 3.83 -25.20 -11.12
CA PRO A 992 4.65 -24.21 -11.82
C PRO A 992 6.13 -24.60 -11.87
N LEU A 993 6.78 -24.44 -13.02
CA LEU A 993 8.21 -24.69 -13.18
C LEU A 993 9.06 -23.72 -12.36
N GLU A 994 8.68 -22.46 -12.33
CA GLU A 994 9.37 -21.42 -11.57
C GLU A 994 9.35 -21.67 -10.07
N ALA A 995 8.36 -22.44 -9.55
CA ALA A 995 8.29 -22.83 -8.14
C ALA A 995 9.27 -23.94 -7.73
N VAL A 996 9.92 -24.62 -8.69
CA VAL A 996 10.98 -25.60 -8.42
C VAL A 996 12.16 -24.93 -7.73
N THR A 997 12.64 -25.53 -6.62
CA THR A 997 13.42 -24.81 -5.61
C THR A 997 14.80 -24.33 -6.04
N THR A 998 15.51 -25.08 -6.90
CA THR A 998 16.89 -24.73 -7.31
C THR A 998 17.03 -24.48 -8.80
N VAL A 999 17.98 -23.61 -9.18
CA VAL A 999 18.34 -23.33 -10.58
C VAL A 999 18.75 -24.62 -11.30
N GLN A 1000 19.51 -25.52 -10.64
CA GLN A 1000 19.95 -26.77 -11.20
C GLN A 1000 18.78 -27.71 -11.50
N GLU A 1001 17.81 -27.79 -10.60
CA GLU A 1001 16.59 -28.59 -10.81
C GLU A 1001 15.75 -28.03 -11.94
N ARG A 1002 15.52 -26.70 -11.98
CA ARG A 1002 14.80 -26.03 -13.08
C ARG A 1002 15.47 -26.25 -14.42
N THR A 1003 16.80 -26.10 -14.48
CA THR A 1003 17.60 -26.35 -15.70
C THR A 1003 17.49 -27.80 -16.16
N SER A 1004 17.63 -28.76 -15.23
CA SER A 1004 17.52 -30.20 -15.54
C SER A 1004 16.12 -30.54 -16.05
N LEU A 1005 15.07 -29.98 -15.46
CA LEU A 1005 13.68 -30.17 -15.85
C LEU A 1005 13.43 -29.57 -17.24
N MET A 1006 13.82 -28.30 -17.45
CA MET A 1006 13.68 -27.61 -18.75
C MET A 1006 14.43 -28.29 -19.87
N SER A 1007 15.65 -28.78 -19.65
CA SER A 1007 16.42 -29.49 -20.67
C SER A 1007 15.68 -30.72 -21.17
N ARG A 1008 15.11 -31.53 -20.29
CA ARG A 1008 14.35 -32.76 -20.67
C ARG A 1008 13.07 -32.39 -21.44
N ILE A 1009 12.38 -31.34 -21.00
CA ILE A 1009 11.16 -30.86 -21.64
C ILE A 1009 11.48 -30.41 -23.07
N MET A 1010 12.51 -29.57 -23.24
CA MET A 1010 12.90 -29.06 -24.55
C MET A 1010 13.38 -30.19 -25.50
N ASP A 1011 14.12 -31.18 -25.00
CA ASP A 1011 14.50 -32.35 -25.77
C ASP A 1011 13.30 -33.18 -26.24
N TYR A 1012 12.25 -33.24 -25.47
CA TYR A 1012 11.01 -33.92 -25.85
C TYR A 1012 10.21 -33.12 -26.89
N LEU A 1013 10.04 -31.80 -26.65
CA LEU A 1013 9.20 -30.92 -27.47
C LEU A 1013 9.80 -30.62 -28.87
N LYS A 1014 11.11 -30.71 -29.00
CA LYS A 1014 11.91 -30.46 -30.23
C LYS A 1014 11.48 -31.32 -31.41
#